data_46b7b25339c1ea5a70167364113d8159
#
_entry.id   46b7b25339c1ea5a70167364113d8159
#
_cell.length_a   1.000
_cell.length_b   1.000
_cell.length_c   1.000
_cell.angle_alpha   90.00
_cell.angle_beta   90.00
_cell.angle_gamma   90.00
#
_symmetry.space_group_name_H-M   'P 1'
#
loop_
_entity.id
_entity.type
_entity.pdbx_description
1 polymer ?
#
loop_
_entity_poly.entity_id
_entity_poly.type
_entity_poly.pdbx_seq_one_letter_code
_entity_poly.pdbx_strand_id
1 'polypeptide(L)'
;MVLIRNAKRISMVVALILLLQSFLTPGANIAEAAQATKYRVYQYDKALKEFAKEADAIRYAQSFNYSHVELIADRKWLWNNFPRYKVYQRGESNSKLEFRTYQEALNVAKTLKDVHIRDLQNVGWVYESYPRYQLYQGDKTLPNWSFHTLDQAKKEAAKWGNAHIIDLSANKWIWDNLTAAQVKAQGSAAAVYQLVVNGEPVADAKLYSFLKNAIAASADIPNSQVVNTVRNEVVHSNVPAFEVRQNGKLIKSYISLDAAVKYAKTLANAEVLQNGAALWSSYPYLEVFQGDRKIKTFHQIDSALSYAKYYANITIRTLDGRALWNNIKSLQILGWNGSSASSTIMNHVANTQGLTIDSPTWFELTAADGTMKDMSDPAVVKALKEKGILVTPLLHNGFDRKMTTAFLKNAAAQQKFIDALVKRSSELGVYGINIDFEEVAGADRAAYTAFVKKLTAAAHAKGLKVSIDLPRGSVSWNHLTAYDHAAIGAIVDTVIIMAYDEHWKGSDKPGSVAGLKWVEEGVKQYLDYGIPRSKLMLGMPFYVREWRIAPDGKLVDNRAIFMKELPKLIADTGAKGEFDAVSGQWKYTYSKDGYTHVFWAETHDTVLARMAIAKKYDLAGVAAWRLGYEDAELWTKMLRAK
;
A
#
# COMPACT_ATOMS: atom_id res chain seq x y z
N MET A 1 -31.44 -61.80 -16.58
CA MET A 1 -31.18 -61.34 -17.96
C MET A 1 -31.16 -59.82 -18.06
N VAL A 2 -30.50 -59.15 -17.10
CA VAL A 2 -30.37 -57.66 -17.01
C VAL A 2 -28.92 -57.22 -16.83
N LEU A 3 -27.96 -58.14 -16.69
CA LEU A 3 -26.54 -57.83 -16.36
C LEU A 3 -25.59 -57.84 -17.57
N ILE A 4 -26.07 -58.04 -18.80
CA ILE A 4 -25.18 -58.10 -20.00
C ILE A 4 -25.33 -56.85 -20.91
N ARG A 5 -26.22 -55.93 -20.61
CA ARG A 5 -26.44 -54.71 -21.42
C ARG A 5 -25.62 -53.48 -21.04
N ASN A 6 -24.98 -53.47 -19.86
CA ASN A 6 -24.20 -52.34 -19.39
C ASN A 6 -22.67 -52.45 -19.67
N ALA A 7 -22.18 -53.63 -20.00
CA ALA A 7 -20.74 -53.82 -20.29
C ALA A 7 -20.31 -53.31 -21.68
N LYS A 8 -21.26 -53.25 -22.66
CA LYS A 8 -20.97 -52.80 -24.04
C LYS A 8 -21.00 -51.27 -24.21
N ARG A 9 -21.60 -50.52 -23.26
CA ARG A 9 -21.60 -49.04 -23.31
C ARG A 9 -20.39 -48.41 -22.63
N ILE A 10 -19.74 -49.10 -21.70
CA ILE A 10 -18.53 -48.62 -21.03
C ILE A 10 -17.28 -48.84 -21.92
N SER A 11 -17.23 -49.89 -22.72
CA SER A 11 -16.16 -50.14 -23.68
C SER A 11 -16.11 -49.16 -24.86
N MET A 12 -17.26 -48.55 -25.24
CA MET A 12 -17.33 -47.63 -26.37
C MET A 12 -16.95 -46.19 -25.97
N VAL A 13 -17.10 -45.81 -24.71
CA VAL A 13 -16.68 -44.49 -24.19
C VAL A 13 -15.17 -44.46 -23.87
N VAL A 14 -14.60 -45.59 -23.45
CA VAL A 14 -13.15 -45.69 -23.21
C VAL A 14 -12.35 -45.78 -24.52
N ALA A 15 -12.93 -46.40 -25.59
CA ALA A 15 -12.30 -46.42 -26.91
C ALA A 15 -12.36 -45.07 -27.64
N LEU A 16 -13.35 -44.21 -27.35
CA LEU A 16 -13.43 -42.85 -27.95
C LEU A 16 -12.50 -41.85 -27.26
N ILE A 17 -12.11 -42.10 -26.00
CA ILE A 17 -11.12 -41.25 -25.26
C ILE A 17 -9.69 -41.64 -25.67
N LEU A 18 -9.45 -42.86 -26.10
CA LEU A 18 -8.11 -43.31 -26.54
C LEU A 18 -7.83 -43.03 -28.03
N LEU A 19 -8.84 -42.68 -28.84
CA LEU A 19 -8.68 -42.30 -30.26
C LEU A 19 -8.51 -40.80 -30.47
N LEU A 20 -8.66 -39.96 -29.43
CA LEU A 20 -8.39 -38.51 -29.45
C LEU A 20 -6.96 -38.15 -28.96
N GLN A 21 -6.13 -39.13 -28.63
CA GLN A 21 -4.75 -38.90 -28.18
C GLN A 21 -3.66 -39.15 -29.24
N SER A 22 -4.02 -39.46 -30.50
CA SER A 22 -3.03 -39.82 -31.53
C SER A 22 -2.86 -38.83 -32.68
N PHE A 23 -3.27 -37.57 -32.53
CA PHE A 23 -2.91 -36.49 -33.44
C PHE A 23 -2.36 -35.29 -32.70
N LEU A 24 -1.29 -35.49 -31.91
CA LEU A 24 -0.38 -34.43 -31.48
C LEU A 24 0.96 -34.67 -32.18
N THR A 25 1.16 -33.95 -33.27
CA THR A 25 2.48 -33.80 -33.90
C THR A 25 3.48 -33.25 -32.87
N PRO A 26 4.68 -33.83 -32.75
CA PRO A 26 5.73 -33.24 -31.91
C PRO A 26 6.38 -32.11 -32.70
N GLY A 27 6.07 -30.87 -32.33
CA GLY A 27 6.77 -29.74 -32.92
C GLY A 27 6.18 -28.38 -32.61
N ALA A 28 6.26 -27.96 -31.42
CA ALA A 28 6.55 -26.59 -30.98
C ALA A 28 6.64 -26.61 -29.46
N ASN A 29 7.82 -26.47 -28.91
CA ASN A 29 7.99 -25.95 -27.57
C ASN A 29 7.30 -24.57 -27.55
N ILE A 30 6.02 -24.56 -27.20
CA ILE A 30 5.38 -23.36 -26.69
C ILE A 30 6.16 -23.09 -25.41
N ALA A 31 7.09 -22.14 -25.46
CA ALA A 31 7.69 -21.58 -24.27
C ALA A 31 6.53 -21.38 -23.30
N GLU A 32 6.63 -21.96 -22.11
CA GLU A 32 5.61 -21.88 -21.07
C GLU A 32 5.24 -20.40 -20.95
N ALA A 33 4.08 -20.01 -21.47
CA ALA A 33 3.67 -18.61 -21.55
C ALA A 33 3.71 -18.12 -20.11
N ALA A 34 4.57 -17.14 -19.82
CA ALA A 34 4.78 -16.65 -18.49
C ALA A 34 3.42 -16.35 -17.85
N GLN A 35 3.10 -17.10 -16.80
CA GLN A 35 1.76 -17.15 -16.22
C GLN A 35 1.40 -15.75 -15.69
N ALA A 36 0.22 -15.27 -16.04
CA ALA A 36 -0.28 -13.95 -15.67
C ALA A 36 -0.12 -13.66 -14.18
N THR A 37 0.43 -12.53 -13.79
CA THR A 37 0.41 -12.10 -12.39
C THR A 37 -1.05 -11.77 -12.01
N LYS A 38 -1.54 -12.44 -10.98
CA LYS A 38 -2.93 -12.29 -10.48
C LYS A 38 -2.98 -11.79 -9.06
N TYR A 39 -1.87 -11.92 -8.33
CA TYR A 39 -1.78 -11.69 -6.90
C TYR A 39 -0.75 -10.62 -6.62
N ARG A 40 -1.10 -9.64 -5.80
CA ARG A 40 -0.18 -8.58 -5.36
C ARG A 40 0.02 -8.67 -3.86
N VAL A 41 1.28 -8.63 -3.45
CA VAL A 41 1.69 -8.61 -2.04
C VAL A 41 1.90 -7.16 -1.62
N TYR A 42 1.39 -6.85 -0.44
CA TYR A 42 1.58 -5.57 0.22
C TYR A 42 2.25 -5.77 1.57
N GLN A 43 3.02 -4.78 2.00
CA GLN A 43 3.38 -4.58 3.41
C GLN A 43 2.78 -3.25 3.85
N TYR A 44 1.98 -3.26 4.90
CA TYR A 44 1.11 -2.14 5.23
C TYR A 44 0.22 -1.81 4.01
N ASP A 45 0.21 -0.54 3.58
CA ASP A 45 -0.52 -0.08 2.39
C ASP A 45 0.34 -0.01 1.12
N LYS A 46 1.61 -0.45 1.18
CA LYS A 46 2.58 -0.37 0.07
C LYS A 46 2.69 -1.67 -0.70
N ALA A 47 2.50 -1.61 -2.00
CA ALA A 47 2.71 -2.75 -2.89
C ALA A 47 4.19 -3.14 -2.93
N LEU A 48 4.48 -4.45 -2.85
CA LEU A 48 5.84 -4.99 -2.87
C LEU A 48 6.17 -5.72 -4.17
N LYS A 49 5.30 -6.67 -4.57
CA LYS A 49 5.55 -7.56 -5.70
C LYS A 49 4.27 -8.27 -6.16
N GLU A 50 4.23 -8.63 -7.44
CA GLU A 50 3.15 -9.40 -8.06
C GLU A 50 3.58 -10.84 -8.38
N PHE A 51 2.63 -11.76 -8.32
CA PHE A 51 2.83 -13.18 -8.53
C PHE A 51 1.74 -13.80 -9.39
N ALA A 52 2.12 -14.84 -10.16
CA ALA A 52 1.18 -15.63 -10.93
C ALA A 52 0.44 -16.67 -10.09
N LYS A 53 1.06 -17.18 -9.03
CA LYS A 53 0.52 -18.21 -8.14
C LYS A 53 0.30 -17.66 -6.73
N GLU A 54 -0.86 -17.98 -6.16
CA GLU A 54 -1.23 -17.55 -4.80
C GLU A 54 -0.25 -18.06 -3.75
N ALA A 55 0.16 -19.33 -3.86
CA ALA A 55 1.09 -19.95 -2.91
C ALA A 55 2.46 -19.23 -2.86
N ASP A 56 2.96 -18.74 -4.01
CA ASP A 56 4.21 -18.00 -4.08
C ASP A 56 4.06 -16.59 -3.49
N ALA A 57 2.91 -15.94 -3.73
CA ALA A 57 2.56 -14.66 -3.14
C ALA A 57 2.51 -14.77 -1.60
N ILE A 58 1.82 -15.79 -1.07
CA ILE A 58 1.72 -16.03 0.38
C ILE A 58 3.11 -16.31 0.98
N ARG A 59 3.91 -17.18 0.34
CA ARG A 59 5.27 -17.48 0.79
C ARG A 59 6.14 -16.23 0.87
N TYR A 60 6.06 -15.38 -0.14
CA TYR A 60 6.78 -14.11 -0.14
C TYR A 60 6.25 -13.15 0.94
N ALA A 61 4.92 -13.05 1.11
CA ALA A 61 4.29 -12.21 2.10
C ALA A 61 4.67 -12.59 3.55
N GLN A 62 4.90 -13.89 3.81
CA GLN A 62 5.32 -14.39 5.12
C GLN A 62 6.69 -13.85 5.59
N SER A 63 7.52 -13.34 4.68
CA SER A 63 8.82 -12.73 5.02
C SER A 63 8.69 -11.31 5.59
N PHE A 64 7.50 -10.74 5.63
CA PHE A 64 7.24 -9.37 6.08
C PHE A 64 6.17 -9.36 7.17
N ASN A 65 6.35 -8.53 8.19
CA ASN A 65 5.29 -8.24 9.16
C ASN A 65 4.24 -7.30 8.53
N TYR A 66 3.00 -7.40 8.96
CA TYR A 66 1.89 -6.59 8.45
C TYR A 66 1.74 -6.65 6.94
N SER A 67 1.87 -7.85 6.39
CA SER A 67 1.68 -8.09 4.96
C SER A 67 0.34 -8.75 4.66
N HIS A 68 -0.14 -8.50 3.45
CA HIS A 68 -1.34 -9.15 2.93
C HIS A 68 -1.20 -9.44 1.44
N VAL A 69 -2.03 -10.34 0.95
CA VAL A 69 -2.11 -10.72 -0.46
C VAL A 69 -3.48 -10.34 -0.98
N GLU A 70 -3.52 -9.56 -2.05
CA GLU A 70 -4.74 -9.18 -2.77
C GLU A 70 -4.79 -9.82 -4.16
N LEU A 71 -6.01 -10.15 -4.61
CA LEU A 71 -6.28 -10.37 -6.02
C LEU A 71 -6.25 -9.00 -6.74
N ILE A 72 -5.47 -8.89 -7.83
CA ILE A 72 -5.25 -7.58 -8.50
C ILE A 72 -6.56 -7.04 -9.10
N ALA A 73 -7.39 -7.91 -9.66
CA ALA A 73 -8.58 -7.54 -10.42
C ALA A 73 -9.65 -6.78 -9.60
N ASP A 74 -9.88 -7.16 -8.36
CA ASP A 74 -10.95 -6.61 -7.51
C ASP A 74 -10.48 -6.17 -6.12
N ARG A 75 -9.18 -6.28 -5.85
CA ARG A 75 -8.55 -5.98 -4.57
C ARG A 75 -9.13 -6.79 -3.40
N LYS A 76 -9.57 -8.02 -3.68
CA LYS A 76 -10.02 -8.95 -2.65
C LYS A 76 -8.83 -9.48 -1.86
N TRP A 77 -8.90 -9.35 -0.55
CA TRP A 77 -7.91 -9.96 0.35
C TRP A 77 -8.08 -11.48 0.37
N LEU A 78 -6.97 -12.17 0.18
CA LEU A 78 -6.90 -13.62 0.20
C LEU A 78 -6.19 -14.13 1.43
N TRP A 79 -5.20 -13.39 1.91
CA TRP A 79 -4.38 -13.76 3.05
C TRP A 79 -3.78 -12.52 3.71
N ASN A 80 -3.54 -12.61 5.03
CA ASN A 80 -2.75 -11.61 5.77
C ASN A 80 -2.05 -12.25 6.98
N ASN A 81 -1.04 -11.57 7.51
CA ASN A 81 -0.36 -11.94 8.73
C ASN A 81 -0.43 -10.84 9.81
N PHE A 82 -1.45 -10.04 9.79
CA PHE A 82 -1.64 -8.99 10.78
C PHE A 82 -1.76 -9.60 12.18
N PRO A 83 -1.17 -8.97 13.20
CA PRO A 83 -1.30 -9.45 14.56
C PRO A 83 -2.75 -9.34 15.01
N ARG A 84 -3.20 -10.36 15.72
CA ARG A 84 -4.51 -10.38 16.36
C ARG A 84 -4.42 -10.12 17.86
N TYR A 85 -3.31 -10.51 18.49
CA TYR A 85 -3.11 -10.40 19.93
C TYR A 85 -1.95 -9.48 20.23
N LYS A 86 -2.14 -8.57 21.18
CA LYS A 86 -1.10 -7.66 21.64
C LYS A 86 -0.99 -7.73 23.15
N VAL A 87 0.25 -7.89 23.64
CA VAL A 87 0.56 -7.93 25.06
C VAL A 87 0.90 -6.52 25.53
N TYR A 88 0.32 -6.12 26.63
CA TYR A 88 0.58 -4.83 27.29
C TYR A 88 1.09 -5.08 28.71
N GLN A 89 2.12 -4.37 29.12
CA GLN A 89 2.61 -4.35 30.48
C GLN A 89 2.34 -2.96 31.08
N ARG A 90 1.46 -2.89 32.07
CA ARG A 90 1.02 -1.62 32.70
C ARG A 90 0.59 -0.55 31.67
N GLY A 91 -0.11 -0.97 30.63
CA GLY A 91 -0.58 -0.08 29.55
C GLY A 91 0.41 0.17 28.43
N GLU A 92 1.68 -0.20 28.58
CA GLU A 92 2.70 -0.06 27.55
C GLU A 92 2.85 -1.31 26.68
N SER A 93 3.14 -1.12 25.41
CA SER A 93 3.41 -2.20 24.46
C SER A 93 4.29 -1.71 23.30
N ASN A 94 4.85 -2.64 22.53
CA ASN A 94 5.63 -2.37 21.34
C ASN A 94 5.41 -3.44 20.26
N SER A 95 6.04 -3.30 19.10
CA SER A 95 5.88 -4.22 17.97
C SER A 95 6.38 -5.64 18.22
N LYS A 96 7.26 -5.87 19.22
CA LYS A 96 7.73 -7.21 19.61
C LYS A 96 6.70 -7.95 20.46
N LEU A 97 5.69 -7.27 20.94
CA LEU A 97 4.59 -7.80 21.76
C LEU A 97 3.30 -7.97 20.95
N GLU A 98 3.40 -8.11 19.64
CA GLU A 98 2.30 -8.35 18.71
C GLU A 98 2.38 -9.78 18.14
N PHE A 99 1.29 -10.53 18.22
CA PHE A 99 1.25 -11.96 17.92
C PHE A 99 0.04 -12.32 17.06
N ARG A 100 0.19 -13.35 16.23
CA ARG A 100 -0.90 -13.86 15.39
C ARG A 100 -1.81 -14.81 16.15
N THR A 101 -1.25 -15.59 17.05
CA THR A 101 -1.99 -16.59 17.82
C THR A 101 -2.03 -16.23 19.31
N TYR A 102 -3.10 -16.64 19.97
CA TYR A 102 -3.26 -16.46 21.42
C TYR A 102 -2.16 -17.18 22.20
N GLN A 103 -1.75 -18.38 21.75
CA GLN A 103 -0.74 -19.17 22.45
C GLN A 103 0.63 -18.48 22.46
N GLU A 104 1.05 -17.87 21.34
CA GLU A 104 2.30 -17.09 21.30
C GLU A 104 2.26 -15.92 22.27
N ALA A 105 1.16 -15.16 22.26
CA ALA A 105 0.96 -14.04 23.18
C ALA A 105 0.97 -14.50 24.65
N LEU A 106 0.28 -15.61 24.96
CA LEU A 106 0.19 -16.17 26.31
C LEU A 106 1.55 -16.66 26.83
N ASN A 107 2.35 -17.30 25.97
CA ASN A 107 3.68 -17.75 26.34
C ASN A 107 4.56 -16.60 26.79
N VAL A 108 4.52 -15.49 26.07
CA VAL A 108 5.27 -14.26 26.43
C VAL A 108 4.65 -13.59 27.67
N ALA A 109 3.34 -13.45 27.72
CA ALA A 109 2.66 -12.80 28.84
C ALA A 109 2.95 -13.49 30.18
N LYS A 110 3.06 -14.83 30.22
CA LYS A 110 3.41 -15.60 31.41
C LYS A 110 4.83 -15.36 31.95
N THR A 111 5.72 -14.80 31.13
CA THR A 111 7.09 -14.44 31.58
C THR A 111 7.16 -13.04 32.16
N LEU A 112 6.09 -12.24 32.05
CA LEU A 112 6.01 -10.85 32.46
C LEU A 112 5.04 -10.71 33.66
N LYS A 113 5.21 -9.64 34.43
CA LYS A 113 4.29 -9.25 35.52
C LYS A 113 3.40 -8.10 35.09
N ASP A 114 2.21 -8.02 35.67
CA ASP A 114 1.25 -6.92 35.50
C ASP A 114 0.92 -6.68 34.03
N VAL A 115 0.56 -7.75 33.33
CA VAL A 115 0.26 -7.73 31.89
C VAL A 115 -1.18 -8.07 31.59
N HIS A 116 -1.62 -7.63 30.43
CA HIS A 116 -2.82 -8.16 29.80
C HIS A 116 -2.58 -8.46 28.31
N ILE A 117 -3.38 -9.37 27.76
CA ILE A 117 -3.46 -9.64 26.32
C ILE A 117 -4.78 -9.08 25.83
N ARG A 118 -4.70 -8.21 24.83
CA ARG A 118 -5.86 -7.72 24.09
C ARG A 118 -6.01 -8.50 22.79
N ASP A 119 -7.22 -9.01 22.52
CA ASP A 119 -7.62 -9.41 21.17
C ASP A 119 -7.99 -8.15 20.39
N LEU A 120 -7.20 -7.78 19.39
CA LEU A 120 -7.36 -6.53 18.61
C LEU A 120 -8.65 -6.53 17.77
N GLN A 121 -9.27 -7.69 17.56
CA GLN A 121 -10.53 -7.86 16.81
C GLN A 121 -11.77 -7.85 17.70
N ASN A 122 -11.59 -7.82 19.01
CA ASN A 122 -12.68 -7.84 19.99
C ASN A 122 -12.46 -6.81 21.10
N VAL A 123 -13.49 -6.65 21.93
CA VAL A 123 -13.43 -5.74 23.08
C VAL A 123 -12.84 -6.47 24.30
N GLY A 124 -11.90 -5.82 24.95
CA GLY A 124 -11.41 -6.22 26.27
C GLY A 124 -10.22 -7.18 26.27
N TRP A 125 -9.97 -7.73 27.44
CA TRP A 125 -8.87 -8.66 27.67
C TRP A 125 -9.29 -10.10 27.39
N VAL A 126 -8.36 -10.88 26.86
CA VAL A 126 -8.46 -12.34 26.78
C VAL A 126 -7.57 -13.03 27.82
N TYR A 127 -6.66 -12.29 28.44
CA TYR A 127 -5.83 -12.70 29.57
C TYR A 127 -5.38 -11.46 30.33
N GLU A 128 -5.20 -11.59 31.65
CA GLU A 128 -4.57 -10.59 32.49
C GLU A 128 -3.87 -11.23 33.69
N SER A 129 -2.87 -10.55 34.26
CA SER A 129 -2.12 -10.98 35.43
C SER A 129 -1.91 -9.84 36.42
N TYR A 130 -2.79 -8.85 36.43
CA TYR A 130 -2.72 -7.75 37.39
C TYR A 130 -2.89 -8.28 38.83
N PRO A 131 -2.18 -7.69 39.77
CA PRO A 131 -2.25 -8.16 41.16
C PRO A 131 -3.63 -7.90 41.73
N ARG A 132 -4.12 -8.94 42.45
CA ARG A 132 -5.38 -8.91 43.22
C ARG A 132 -5.16 -8.98 44.72
N TYR A 133 -3.96 -9.37 45.12
CA TYR A 133 -3.61 -9.59 46.52
C TYR A 133 -2.29 -8.90 46.82
N GLN A 134 -2.28 -8.11 47.90
CA GLN A 134 -1.09 -7.46 48.41
C GLN A 134 -0.72 -8.04 49.75
N LEU A 135 0.50 -8.52 49.91
CA LEU A 135 1.04 -9.04 51.16
C LEU A 135 1.68 -7.90 51.96
N TYR A 136 1.47 -7.95 53.26
CA TYR A 136 2.07 -7.05 54.22
C TYR A 136 2.69 -7.86 55.38
N GLN A 137 3.73 -7.33 56.01
CA GLN A 137 4.25 -7.74 57.29
C GLN A 137 4.13 -6.54 58.27
N GLY A 138 3.28 -6.70 59.30
CA GLY A 138 2.86 -5.55 60.08
C GLY A 138 2.13 -4.52 59.19
N ASP A 139 2.64 -3.30 59.11
CA ASP A 139 2.09 -2.27 58.24
C ASP A 139 3.03 -1.92 57.04
N LYS A 140 3.97 -2.83 56.71
CA LYS A 140 4.93 -2.66 55.61
C LYS A 140 4.66 -3.67 54.49
N THR A 141 4.84 -3.23 53.25
CA THR A 141 4.81 -4.06 52.09
C THR A 141 5.99 -3.76 51.15
N LEU A 142 6.23 -4.65 50.19
CA LEU A 142 7.25 -4.49 49.17
C LEU A 142 6.64 -4.52 47.76
N PRO A 143 7.22 -3.89 46.76
CA PRO A 143 6.71 -3.90 45.38
C PRO A 143 6.56 -5.29 44.75
N ASN A 144 7.38 -6.26 45.18
CA ASN A 144 7.33 -7.65 44.72
C ASN A 144 6.36 -8.54 45.54
N TRP A 145 5.65 -7.99 46.52
CA TRP A 145 4.67 -8.68 47.34
C TRP A 145 3.22 -8.54 46.84
N SER A 146 3.08 -8.26 45.55
CA SER A 146 1.79 -8.22 44.85
C SER A 146 1.61 -9.51 44.06
N PHE A 147 0.42 -10.14 44.15
CA PHE A 147 0.13 -11.45 43.61
C PHE A 147 -1.20 -11.46 42.86
N HIS A 148 -1.28 -12.24 41.78
CA HIS A 148 -2.51 -12.42 41.02
C HIS A 148 -3.46 -13.41 41.71
N THR A 149 -2.94 -14.45 42.40
CA THR A 149 -3.75 -15.43 43.10
C THR A 149 -3.50 -15.42 44.63
N LEU A 150 -4.55 -15.76 45.40
CA LEU A 150 -4.47 -15.83 46.85
C LEU A 150 -3.46 -16.91 47.31
N ASP A 151 -3.37 -18.03 46.61
CA ASP A 151 -2.44 -19.11 46.95
C ASP A 151 -0.98 -18.69 46.81
N GLN A 152 -0.67 -17.89 45.77
CA GLN A 152 0.67 -17.31 45.61
C GLN A 152 0.98 -16.36 46.79
N ALA A 153 0.03 -15.51 47.17
CA ALA A 153 0.20 -14.60 48.28
C ALA A 153 0.37 -15.35 49.59
N LYS A 154 -0.45 -16.38 49.89
CA LYS A 154 -0.33 -17.22 51.08
C LYS A 154 1.00 -17.99 51.13
N LYS A 155 1.46 -18.54 50.02
CA LYS A 155 2.75 -19.25 49.91
C LYS A 155 3.92 -18.34 50.28
N GLU A 156 3.87 -17.09 49.84
CA GLU A 156 4.88 -16.11 50.24
C GLU A 156 4.73 -15.69 51.70
N ALA A 157 3.49 -15.41 52.13
CA ALA A 157 3.19 -15.00 53.49
C ALA A 157 3.63 -16.03 54.54
N ALA A 158 3.64 -17.33 54.21
CA ALA A 158 4.11 -18.39 55.11
C ALA A 158 5.58 -18.26 55.50
N LYS A 159 6.39 -17.48 54.80
CA LYS A 159 7.80 -17.22 55.10
C LYS A 159 8.01 -16.12 56.15
N TRP A 160 6.94 -15.41 56.49
CA TRP A 160 6.98 -14.20 57.31
C TRP A 160 6.04 -14.30 58.50
N GLY A 161 6.53 -13.96 59.71
CA GLY A 161 5.66 -13.79 60.85
C GLY A 161 4.92 -12.46 60.82
N ASN A 162 3.75 -12.38 61.46
CA ASN A 162 2.91 -11.18 61.49
C ASN A 162 2.52 -10.67 60.08
N ALA A 163 2.23 -11.62 59.19
CA ALA A 163 1.86 -11.35 57.82
C ALA A 163 0.36 -11.30 57.61
N HIS A 164 -0.09 -10.43 56.73
CA HIS A 164 -1.48 -10.39 56.30
C HIS A 164 -1.63 -10.07 54.82
N ILE A 165 -2.80 -10.37 54.26
CA ILE A 165 -3.11 -10.16 52.85
C ILE A 165 -4.35 -9.27 52.71
N ILE A 166 -4.20 -8.21 51.93
CA ILE A 166 -5.29 -7.34 51.47
C ILE A 166 -5.78 -7.84 50.13
N ASP A 167 -7.07 -8.06 49.95
CA ASP A 167 -7.73 -8.24 48.67
C ASP A 167 -7.93 -6.86 48.04
N LEU A 168 -7.19 -6.57 46.97
CA LEU A 168 -7.22 -5.28 46.27
C LEU A 168 -8.55 -5.04 45.54
N SER A 169 -9.31 -6.10 45.21
CA SER A 169 -10.63 -5.99 44.58
C SER A 169 -11.71 -5.52 45.54
N ALA A 170 -11.64 -5.95 46.77
CA ALA A 170 -12.55 -5.58 47.86
C ALA A 170 -11.97 -4.47 48.75
N ASN A 171 -10.69 -4.18 48.63
CA ASN A 171 -9.90 -3.31 49.52
C ASN A 171 -10.02 -3.71 50.99
N LYS A 172 -9.94 -5.03 51.26
CA LYS A 172 -10.18 -5.61 52.60
C LYS A 172 -9.07 -6.56 53.03
N TRP A 173 -8.81 -6.58 54.33
CA TRP A 173 -7.98 -7.58 54.97
C TRP A 173 -8.71 -8.93 54.98
N ILE A 174 -8.21 -9.93 54.26
CA ILE A 174 -8.90 -11.21 54.05
C ILE A 174 -8.20 -12.38 54.71
N TRP A 175 -6.94 -12.28 55.04
CA TRP A 175 -6.16 -13.35 55.62
C TRP A 175 -4.99 -12.81 56.43
N ASP A 176 -4.63 -13.51 57.51
CA ASP A 176 -3.41 -13.29 58.29
C ASP A 176 -2.92 -14.61 58.92
N ASN A 177 -1.66 -14.61 59.39
CA ASN A 177 -1.06 -15.68 60.18
C ASN A 177 -0.74 -15.26 61.61
N LEU A 178 -1.51 -14.32 62.14
CA LEU A 178 -1.36 -13.82 63.50
C LEU A 178 -1.69 -14.87 64.54
N THR A 179 -0.81 -15.06 65.53
CA THR A 179 -1.10 -15.85 66.72
C THR A 179 -2.01 -15.08 67.67
N ALA A 180 -2.72 -15.78 68.55
CA ALA A 180 -3.57 -15.16 69.57
C ALA A 180 -2.79 -14.18 70.47
N ALA A 181 -1.51 -14.49 70.77
CA ALA A 181 -0.62 -13.61 71.51
C ALA A 181 -0.28 -12.30 70.73
N GLN A 182 -0.07 -12.42 69.41
CA GLN A 182 0.19 -11.25 68.56
C GLN A 182 -1.04 -10.35 68.40
N VAL A 183 -2.22 -10.93 68.23
CA VAL A 183 -3.48 -10.17 68.22
C VAL A 183 -3.69 -9.42 69.51
N LYS A 184 -3.50 -10.10 70.68
CA LYS A 184 -3.57 -9.43 72.00
C LYS A 184 -2.55 -8.33 72.13
N ALA A 185 -1.30 -8.57 71.76
CA ALA A 185 -0.22 -7.57 71.84
C ALA A 185 -0.52 -6.35 70.99
N GLN A 186 -0.97 -6.52 69.74
CA GLN A 186 -1.34 -5.42 68.86
C GLN A 186 -2.56 -4.63 69.36
N GLY A 187 -3.56 -5.31 69.93
CA GLY A 187 -4.74 -4.66 70.53
C GLY A 187 -4.44 -3.82 71.76
N SER A 188 -3.35 -4.16 72.50
CA SER A 188 -2.90 -3.44 73.71
C SER A 188 -1.71 -2.49 73.49
N ALA A 189 -1.21 -2.40 72.24
CA ALA A 189 -0.12 -1.47 71.89
C ALA A 189 -0.59 0.00 71.89
N ALA A 190 0.37 0.92 71.80
CA ALA A 190 0.07 2.34 71.62
C ALA A 190 -0.75 2.54 70.31
N ALA A 191 -1.79 3.33 70.39
CA ALA A 191 -2.64 3.64 69.26
C ALA A 191 -1.89 4.64 68.33
N VAL A 192 -1.51 4.18 67.13
CA VAL A 192 -0.69 4.95 66.15
C VAL A 192 -1.34 5.07 64.77
N TYR A 193 -2.47 4.41 64.55
CA TYR A 193 -3.14 4.47 63.24
C TYR A 193 -4.31 5.45 63.29
N GLN A 194 -4.24 6.48 62.44
CA GLN A 194 -5.27 7.52 62.32
C GLN A 194 -5.96 7.45 60.95
N LEU A 195 -7.27 7.68 60.95
CA LEU A 195 -8.04 7.87 59.71
C LEU A 195 -7.97 9.34 59.32
N VAL A 196 -7.60 9.57 58.06
CA VAL A 196 -7.55 10.92 57.47
C VAL A 196 -8.33 10.97 56.17
N VAL A 197 -8.89 12.13 55.85
CA VAL A 197 -9.51 12.43 54.55
C VAL A 197 -8.89 13.74 54.06
N ASN A 198 -8.33 13.73 52.84
CA ASN A 198 -7.60 14.87 52.27
C ASN A 198 -6.47 15.38 53.16
N GLY A 199 -5.83 14.48 53.89
CA GLY A 199 -4.72 14.83 54.80
C GLY A 199 -5.14 15.29 56.20
N GLU A 200 -6.44 15.52 56.42
CA GLU A 200 -6.97 15.94 57.74
C GLU A 200 -7.59 14.76 58.51
N PRO A 201 -7.39 14.69 59.83
CA PRO A 201 -8.04 13.70 60.66
C PRO A 201 -9.56 13.71 60.49
N VAL A 202 -10.14 12.53 60.43
CA VAL A 202 -11.62 12.41 60.42
C VAL A 202 -12.15 12.90 61.77
N ALA A 203 -13.17 13.74 61.78
CA ALA A 203 -13.79 14.27 62.99
C ALA A 203 -14.25 13.11 63.90
N ASP A 204 -13.97 13.22 65.18
CA ASP A 204 -14.28 12.22 66.23
C ASP A 204 -13.60 10.85 66.05
N ALA A 205 -12.64 10.71 65.09
CA ALA A 205 -11.93 9.46 64.87
C ALA A 205 -10.89 9.22 65.97
N LYS A 206 -11.08 8.12 66.69
CA LYS A 206 -10.08 7.62 67.65
C LYS A 206 -8.86 7.07 66.89
N LEU A 207 -7.71 7.09 67.55
CA LEU A 207 -6.55 6.34 67.11
C LEU A 207 -6.78 4.82 67.33
N TYR A 208 -6.24 4.03 66.44
CA TYR A 208 -6.30 2.58 66.51
C TYR A 208 -4.91 2.02 66.84
N SER A 209 -4.87 1.04 67.75
CA SER A 209 -3.64 0.30 68.08
C SER A 209 -3.39 -0.84 67.09
N PHE A 210 -4.47 -1.45 66.57
CA PHE A 210 -4.43 -2.58 65.64
C PHE A 210 -4.83 -2.13 64.22
N LEU A 211 -3.91 -2.27 63.25
CA LEU A 211 -4.09 -1.85 61.86
C LEU A 211 -5.35 -2.46 61.24
N LYS A 212 -5.68 -3.76 61.52
CA LYS A 212 -6.85 -4.43 60.99
C LYS A 212 -8.15 -3.68 61.31
N ASN A 213 -8.24 -3.14 62.55
CA ASN A 213 -9.41 -2.38 62.99
C ASN A 213 -9.49 -1.00 62.30
N ALA A 214 -8.36 -0.38 62.07
CA ALA A 214 -8.28 0.90 61.33
C ALA A 214 -8.70 0.73 59.86
N ILE A 215 -8.23 -0.34 59.21
CA ILE A 215 -8.64 -0.70 57.84
C ILE A 215 -10.14 -0.98 57.76
N ALA A 216 -10.68 -1.76 58.72
CA ALA A 216 -12.11 -2.03 58.76
C ALA A 216 -12.94 -0.75 58.90
N ALA A 217 -12.52 0.16 59.80
CA ALA A 217 -13.21 1.44 59.96
C ALA A 217 -13.08 2.38 58.77
N SER A 218 -11.97 2.32 58.04
CA SER A 218 -11.78 3.14 56.81
C SER A 218 -12.73 2.75 55.68
N ALA A 219 -13.21 1.50 55.64
CA ALA A 219 -14.07 1.00 54.57
C ALA A 219 -15.42 1.76 54.46
N ASP A 220 -15.91 2.30 55.56
CA ASP A 220 -17.16 3.05 55.62
C ASP A 220 -16.98 4.55 55.35
N ILE A 221 -15.73 5.01 55.19
CA ILE A 221 -15.43 6.41 55.00
C ILE A 221 -14.81 6.63 53.57
N PRO A 222 -15.56 7.22 52.65
CA PRO A 222 -15.04 7.49 51.28
C PRO A 222 -13.80 8.36 51.29
N ASN A 223 -12.85 8.08 50.41
CA ASN A 223 -11.57 8.79 50.22
C ASN A 223 -10.68 8.81 51.50
N SER A 224 -10.93 7.91 52.43
CA SER A 224 -10.13 7.82 53.65
C SER A 224 -8.77 7.15 53.41
N GLN A 225 -7.82 7.46 54.25
CA GLN A 225 -6.51 6.81 54.32
C GLN A 225 -6.24 6.45 55.80
N VAL A 226 -5.50 5.37 56.01
CA VAL A 226 -4.96 5.02 57.33
C VAL A 226 -3.51 5.47 57.36
N VAL A 227 -3.21 6.35 58.26
CA VAL A 227 -1.85 6.91 58.43
C VAL A 227 -1.25 6.36 59.74
N ASN A 228 -0.01 5.89 59.66
CA ASN A 228 0.80 5.64 60.86
C ASN A 228 1.38 6.99 61.31
N THR A 229 0.88 7.52 62.43
CA THR A 229 1.20 8.88 62.94
C THR A 229 2.63 9.04 63.43
N VAL A 230 3.29 7.93 63.79
CA VAL A 230 4.71 7.96 64.28
C VAL A 230 5.67 8.15 63.09
N ARG A 231 5.34 7.53 61.93
CA ARG A 231 6.18 7.61 60.74
C ARG A 231 5.65 8.59 59.70
N ASN A 232 4.45 9.12 59.90
CA ASN A 232 3.73 9.95 58.94
C ASN A 232 3.59 9.25 57.55
N GLU A 233 3.27 7.98 57.55
CA GLU A 233 3.15 7.15 56.34
C GLU A 233 1.72 6.65 56.14
N VAL A 234 1.21 6.74 54.93
CA VAL A 234 -0.04 6.11 54.53
C VAL A 234 0.19 4.58 54.40
N VAL A 235 -0.51 3.80 55.24
CA VAL A 235 -0.38 2.32 55.29
C VAL A 235 -1.55 1.62 54.65
N HIS A 236 -2.66 2.31 54.39
CA HIS A 236 -3.81 1.84 53.62
C HIS A 236 -4.57 3.01 53.05
N SER A 237 -5.16 2.82 51.84
CA SER A 237 -5.86 3.90 51.15
C SER A 237 -7.18 3.41 50.56
N ASN A 238 -8.22 4.21 50.76
CA ASN A 238 -9.56 4.05 50.20
C ASN A 238 -9.83 5.16 49.13
N VAL A 239 -8.76 5.83 48.67
CA VAL A 239 -8.84 6.81 47.60
C VAL A 239 -8.92 6.10 46.24
N PRO A 240 -9.89 6.44 45.37
CA PRO A 240 -10.00 5.85 44.06
C PRO A 240 -8.75 6.10 43.18
N ALA A 241 -8.13 5.01 42.69
CA ALA A 241 -6.91 5.04 41.90
C ALA A 241 -7.13 4.70 40.41
N PHE A 242 -8.33 4.21 40.05
CA PHE A 242 -8.66 3.79 38.70
C PHE A 242 -9.72 4.70 38.10
N GLU A 243 -9.33 5.46 37.06
CA GLU A 243 -10.23 6.36 36.36
C GLU A 243 -10.90 5.66 35.19
N VAL A 244 -12.24 5.69 35.12
CA VAL A 244 -12.98 5.31 33.93
C VAL A 244 -13.26 6.55 33.09
N ARG A 245 -12.75 6.57 31.88
CA ARG A 245 -12.97 7.64 30.90
C ARG A 245 -13.74 7.13 29.71
N GLN A 246 -14.61 7.98 29.16
CA GLN A 246 -15.31 7.73 27.91
C GLN A 246 -15.03 8.89 26.94
N ASN A 247 -14.57 8.59 25.73
CA ASN A 247 -14.14 9.59 24.75
C ASN A 247 -13.19 10.65 25.37
N GLY A 248 -12.25 10.18 26.23
CA GLY A 248 -11.29 11.01 26.92
C GLY A 248 -11.80 11.77 28.17
N LYS A 249 -13.12 11.79 28.42
CA LYS A 249 -13.71 12.48 29.59
C LYS A 249 -13.79 11.52 30.78
N LEU A 250 -13.37 11.97 31.95
CA LEU A 250 -13.53 11.27 33.21
C LEU A 250 -15.04 11.11 33.52
N ILE A 251 -15.47 9.87 33.71
CA ILE A 251 -16.84 9.54 34.09
C ILE A 251 -16.92 9.22 35.58
N LYS A 252 -16.02 8.33 36.07
CA LYS A 252 -16.01 7.91 37.46
C LYS A 252 -14.67 7.27 37.82
N SER A 253 -14.28 7.37 39.10
CA SER A 253 -13.10 6.71 39.63
C SER A 253 -13.49 5.58 40.60
N TYR A 254 -12.62 4.57 40.71
CA TYR A 254 -12.82 3.36 41.49
C TYR A 254 -11.58 3.01 42.31
N ILE A 255 -11.78 2.35 43.46
CA ILE A 255 -10.70 1.87 44.31
C ILE A 255 -10.05 0.63 43.70
N SER A 256 -10.85 -0.22 43.02
CA SER A 256 -10.38 -1.48 42.46
C SER A 256 -10.46 -1.51 40.94
N LEU A 257 -9.46 -2.16 40.31
CA LEU A 257 -9.40 -2.36 38.85
C LEU A 257 -10.62 -3.15 38.34
N ASP A 258 -11.01 -4.21 39.07
CA ASP A 258 -12.15 -5.07 38.69
C ASP A 258 -13.46 -4.27 38.62
N ALA A 259 -13.72 -3.40 39.60
CA ALA A 259 -14.92 -2.56 39.63
C ALA A 259 -14.89 -1.52 38.48
N ALA A 260 -13.72 -0.92 38.20
CA ALA A 260 -13.54 0.01 37.12
C ALA A 260 -13.78 -0.64 35.75
N VAL A 261 -13.15 -1.80 35.49
CA VAL A 261 -13.32 -2.58 34.25
C VAL A 261 -14.76 -3.05 34.08
N LYS A 262 -15.41 -3.54 35.17
CA LYS A 262 -16.83 -3.96 35.14
C LYS A 262 -17.74 -2.82 34.68
N TYR A 263 -17.51 -1.62 35.20
CA TYR A 263 -18.29 -0.45 34.78
C TYR A 263 -17.92 0.00 33.35
N ALA A 264 -16.63 0.06 33.02
CA ALA A 264 -16.16 0.47 31.69
C ALA A 264 -16.70 -0.43 30.56
N LYS A 265 -16.92 -1.73 30.82
CA LYS A 265 -17.54 -2.67 29.87
C LYS A 265 -18.98 -2.30 29.49
N THR A 266 -19.68 -1.48 30.29
CA THR A 266 -21.02 -0.99 29.95
C THR A 266 -21.02 0.22 29.02
N LEU A 267 -19.83 0.77 28.73
CA LEU A 267 -19.65 1.98 27.95
C LEU A 267 -18.93 1.68 26.63
N ALA A 268 -19.38 2.31 25.55
CA ALA A 268 -18.63 2.33 24.29
C ALA A 268 -17.51 3.37 24.35
N ASN A 269 -16.39 3.10 23.67
CA ASN A 269 -15.22 3.98 23.62
C ASN A 269 -14.75 4.42 25.03
N ALA A 270 -14.62 3.45 25.93
CA ALA A 270 -14.18 3.66 27.29
C ALA A 270 -12.79 3.06 27.54
N GLU A 271 -12.10 3.63 28.50
CA GLU A 271 -10.82 3.14 29.00
C GLU A 271 -10.75 3.23 30.52
N VAL A 272 -9.92 2.38 31.11
CA VAL A 272 -9.59 2.43 32.53
C VAL A 272 -8.13 2.82 32.65
N LEU A 273 -7.88 3.93 33.31
CA LEU A 273 -6.54 4.46 33.53
C LEU A 273 -6.10 4.30 35.00
N GLN A 274 -4.81 4.04 35.21
CA GLN A 274 -4.13 4.19 36.48
C GLN A 274 -2.86 5.01 36.25
N ASN A 275 -2.76 6.15 36.93
CA ASN A 275 -1.62 7.08 36.77
C ASN A 275 -1.34 7.45 35.28
N GLY A 276 -2.41 7.62 34.49
CA GLY A 276 -2.32 7.93 33.07
C GLY A 276 -2.09 6.72 32.13
N ALA A 277 -1.77 5.54 32.66
CA ALA A 277 -1.57 4.33 31.87
C ALA A 277 -2.91 3.62 31.62
N ALA A 278 -3.22 3.30 30.36
CA ALA A 278 -4.46 2.61 29.97
C ALA A 278 -4.32 1.11 30.24
N LEU A 279 -4.94 0.64 31.34
CA LEU A 279 -4.96 -0.79 31.70
C LEU A 279 -6.01 -1.58 30.93
N TRP A 280 -7.15 -0.98 30.59
CA TRP A 280 -8.22 -1.58 29.82
C TRP A 280 -8.81 -0.57 28.83
N SER A 281 -9.30 -1.05 27.68
CA SER A 281 -9.93 -0.19 26.68
C SER A 281 -10.94 -0.95 25.82
N SER A 282 -12.04 -0.29 25.49
CA SER A 282 -13.02 -0.72 24.48
C SER A 282 -12.88 0.03 23.15
N TYR A 283 -11.87 0.84 22.97
CA TYR A 283 -11.65 1.54 21.70
C TYR A 283 -11.40 0.55 20.57
N PRO A 284 -12.07 0.74 19.40
CA PRO A 284 -11.76 -0.04 18.21
C PRO A 284 -10.31 0.14 17.78
N TYR A 285 -9.69 -0.94 17.28
CA TYR A 285 -8.27 -0.95 16.92
C TYR A 285 -7.98 -0.26 15.60
N LEU A 286 -8.98 -0.19 14.70
CA LEU A 286 -8.84 0.33 13.34
C LEU A 286 -9.61 1.63 13.17
N GLU A 287 -8.98 2.58 12.52
CA GLU A 287 -9.54 3.88 12.15
C GLU A 287 -9.59 4.02 10.64
N VAL A 288 -10.73 4.49 10.12
CA VAL A 288 -10.92 4.78 8.69
C VAL A 288 -10.90 6.29 8.50
N PHE A 289 -9.98 6.73 7.65
CA PHE A 289 -9.81 8.14 7.29
C PHE A 289 -10.21 8.39 5.84
N GLN A 290 -10.81 9.54 5.57
CA GLN A 290 -10.96 10.11 4.23
C GLN A 290 -10.12 11.38 4.17
N GLY A 291 -8.99 11.33 3.44
CA GLY A 291 -7.93 12.32 3.62
C GLY A 291 -7.47 12.33 5.08
N ASP A 292 -7.48 13.51 5.72
CA ASP A 292 -7.07 13.67 7.13
C ASP A 292 -8.24 13.53 8.12
N ARG A 293 -9.48 13.37 7.62
CA ARG A 293 -10.67 13.30 8.48
C ARG A 293 -10.96 11.85 8.85
N LYS A 294 -10.92 11.53 10.15
CA LYS A 294 -11.42 10.26 10.67
C LYS A 294 -12.95 10.19 10.48
N ILE A 295 -13.43 9.17 9.78
CA ILE A 295 -14.86 9.01 9.47
C ILE A 295 -15.51 7.86 10.22
N LYS A 296 -14.77 6.79 10.54
CA LYS A 296 -15.31 5.64 11.29
C LYS A 296 -14.21 4.80 11.92
N THR A 297 -14.59 3.94 12.88
CA THR A 297 -13.68 3.02 13.56
C THR A 297 -14.24 1.61 13.54
N PHE A 298 -13.36 0.60 13.58
CA PHE A 298 -13.72 -0.81 13.50
C PHE A 298 -12.81 -1.68 14.37
N HIS A 299 -13.33 -2.78 14.88
CA HIS A 299 -12.53 -3.83 15.53
C HIS A 299 -11.93 -4.79 14.48
N GLN A 300 -12.67 -5.10 13.41
CA GLN A 300 -12.31 -6.11 12.43
C GLN A 300 -11.89 -5.48 11.11
N ILE A 301 -10.79 -5.98 10.53
CA ILE A 301 -10.25 -5.46 9.27
C ILE A 301 -11.22 -5.67 8.10
N ASP A 302 -11.91 -6.82 8.04
CA ASP A 302 -12.86 -7.11 6.96
C ASP A 302 -14.05 -6.13 6.96
N SER A 303 -14.51 -5.73 8.16
CA SER A 303 -15.56 -4.72 8.31
C SER A 303 -15.07 -3.33 7.86
N ALA A 304 -13.83 -2.97 8.18
CA ALA A 304 -13.22 -1.72 7.74
C ALA A 304 -13.04 -1.68 6.22
N LEU A 305 -12.54 -2.78 5.61
CA LEU A 305 -12.38 -2.91 4.16
C LEU A 305 -13.72 -2.84 3.43
N SER A 306 -14.73 -3.55 3.93
CA SER A 306 -16.08 -3.53 3.36
C SER A 306 -16.67 -2.13 3.35
N TYR A 307 -16.48 -1.39 4.44
CA TYR A 307 -16.91 0.00 4.53
C TYR A 307 -16.11 0.92 3.61
N ALA A 308 -14.78 0.77 3.58
CA ALA A 308 -13.87 1.63 2.82
C ALA A 308 -14.11 1.59 1.30
N LYS A 309 -14.58 0.45 0.77
CA LYS A 309 -14.86 0.28 -0.68
C LYS A 309 -15.95 1.20 -1.23
N TYR A 310 -16.81 1.76 -0.38
CA TYR A 310 -17.87 2.69 -0.80
C TYR A 310 -17.40 4.14 -0.94
N TYR A 311 -16.16 4.46 -0.58
CA TYR A 311 -15.64 5.83 -0.56
C TYR A 311 -14.30 5.90 -1.29
N ALA A 312 -14.00 7.05 -1.90
CA ALA A 312 -12.70 7.35 -2.48
C ALA A 312 -11.76 8.01 -1.46
N ASN A 313 -10.46 7.89 -1.67
CA ASN A 313 -9.39 8.49 -0.86
C ASN A 313 -9.44 8.05 0.61
N ILE A 314 -9.69 6.75 0.81
CA ILE A 314 -9.72 6.14 2.14
C ILE A 314 -8.36 5.56 2.50
N THR A 315 -7.98 5.74 3.75
CA THR A 315 -6.91 5.00 4.41
C THR A 315 -7.46 4.31 5.65
N ILE A 316 -7.16 3.03 5.82
CA ILE A 316 -7.39 2.27 7.05
C ILE A 316 -6.09 2.26 7.83
N ARG A 317 -6.12 2.75 9.08
CA ARG A 317 -4.97 2.82 9.99
C ARG A 317 -5.25 2.09 11.29
N THR A 318 -4.18 1.64 11.95
CA THR A 318 -4.23 1.24 13.35
C THR A 318 -4.30 2.46 14.25
N LEU A 319 -4.68 2.31 15.53
CA LEU A 319 -4.68 3.41 16.52
C LEU A 319 -3.30 4.07 16.69
N ASP A 320 -2.21 3.33 16.48
CA ASP A 320 -0.85 3.84 16.52
C ASP A 320 -0.38 4.42 15.17
N GLY A 321 -1.31 4.66 14.23
CA GLY A 321 -1.10 5.42 13.00
C GLY A 321 -0.54 4.64 11.80
N ARG A 322 -0.32 3.32 11.91
CA ARG A 322 0.16 2.50 10.78
C ARG A 322 -0.93 2.32 9.73
N ALA A 323 -0.69 2.78 8.51
CA ALA A 323 -1.61 2.58 7.39
C ALA A 323 -1.55 1.12 6.91
N LEU A 324 -2.69 0.41 6.98
CA LEU A 324 -2.79 -0.99 6.60
C LEU A 324 -3.31 -1.18 5.17
N TRP A 325 -4.11 -0.26 4.69
CA TRP A 325 -4.73 -0.29 3.38
C TRP A 325 -5.18 1.10 2.96
N ASN A 326 -5.17 1.36 1.65
CA ASN A 326 -5.75 2.58 1.09
C ASN A 326 -6.35 2.31 -0.29
N ASN A 327 -7.23 3.21 -0.74
CA ASN A 327 -7.70 3.33 -2.12
C ASN A 327 -7.41 4.72 -2.70
N ILE A 328 -6.32 5.35 -2.24
CA ILE A 328 -5.84 6.61 -2.79
C ILE A 328 -5.44 6.37 -4.25
N LYS A 329 -5.76 7.34 -5.12
CA LYS A 329 -5.38 7.32 -6.52
C LYS A 329 -3.86 7.10 -6.64
N SER A 330 -3.46 6.04 -7.32
CA SER A 330 -2.08 5.79 -7.71
C SER A 330 -1.87 6.18 -9.17
N LEU A 331 -0.61 6.42 -9.58
CA LEU A 331 -0.29 6.66 -10.98
C LEU A 331 -0.73 5.49 -11.86
N GLN A 332 -1.39 5.77 -12.97
CA GLN A 332 -1.52 4.78 -14.03
C GLN A 332 -0.18 4.61 -14.72
N ILE A 333 0.13 3.38 -15.16
CA ILE A 333 1.32 3.10 -15.95
C ILE A 333 0.85 2.53 -17.27
N LEU A 334 1.07 3.27 -18.35
CA LEU A 334 0.88 2.81 -19.71
C LEU A 334 2.23 2.32 -20.26
N GLY A 335 2.22 1.21 -20.98
CA GLY A 335 3.37 0.75 -21.75
C GLY A 335 3.02 0.71 -23.23
N TRP A 336 3.75 1.44 -24.07
CA TRP A 336 3.67 1.22 -25.50
C TRP A 336 4.39 -0.07 -25.85
N ASN A 337 3.65 -0.97 -26.45
CA ASN A 337 4.18 -2.23 -26.94
C ASN A 337 4.43 -2.12 -28.44
N GLY A 338 5.65 -1.73 -28.81
CA GLY A 338 6.03 -1.45 -30.20
C GLY A 338 6.11 -2.68 -31.09
N SER A 339 5.24 -3.67 -30.88
CA SER A 339 5.09 -4.88 -31.67
C SER A 339 3.63 -5.16 -31.98
N SER A 340 3.39 -5.79 -33.11
CA SER A 340 2.09 -6.37 -33.47
C SER A 340 2.08 -7.90 -33.31
N ALA A 341 3.24 -8.53 -33.09
CA ALA A 341 3.33 -9.97 -32.92
C ALA A 341 2.86 -10.39 -31.51
N SER A 342 1.83 -11.19 -31.42
CA SER A 342 1.17 -11.61 -30.18
C SER A 342 2.14 -12.22 -29.17
N SER A 343 3.06 -13.09 -29.59
CA SER A 343 4.09 -13.68 -28.71
C SER A 343 5.03 -12.63 -28.13
N THR A 344 5.45 -11.66 -28.94
CA THR A 344 6.33 -10.54 -28.48
C THR A 344 5.61 -9.66 -27.47
N ILE A 345 4.35 -9.28 -27.74
CA ILE A 345 3.50 -8.51 -26.83
C ILE A 345 3.40 -9.21 -25.49
N MET A 346 3.04 -10.50 -25.50
CA MET A 346 2.86 -11.27 -24.27
C MET A 346 4.18 -11.46 -23.49
N ASN A 347 5.31 -11.62 -24.17
CA ASN A 347 6.63 -11.71 -23.55
C ASN A 347 7.02 -10.38 -22.86
N HIS A 348 6.77 -9.25 -23.49
CA HIS A 348 7.01 -7.94 -22.87
C HIS A 348 6.17 -7.79 -21.60
N VAL A 349 4.87 -8.06 -21.67
CA VAL A 349 3.96 -7.93 -20.53
C VAL A 349 4.22 -8.96 -19.43
N ALA A 350 4.81 -10.10 -19.74
CA ALA A 350 5.13 -11.12 -18.75
C ALA A 350 6.08 -10.62 -17.63
N ASN A 351 6.95 -9.69 -17.94
CA ASN A 351 7.96 -9.14 -17.03
C ASN A 351 7.51 -7.83 -16.35
N THR A 352 6.33 -7.29 -16.68
CA THR A 352 5.82 -6.05 -16.09
C THR A 352 5.09 -6.33 -14.78
N GLN A 353 5.24 -5.44 -13.81
CA GLN A 353 4.49 -5.41 -12.55
C GLN A 353 3.89 -4.01 -12.35
N GLY A 354 2.60 -3.95 -12.00
CA GLY A 354 1.91 -2.68 -11.85
C GLY A 354 1.53 -2.00 -13.16
N LEU A 355 1.76 -2.62 -14.32
CA LEU A 355 1.27 -2.13 -15.61
C LEU A 355 -0.25 -2.00 -15.57
N THR A 356 -0.77 -0.83 -15.94
CA THR A 356 -2.21 -0.55 -15.93
C THR A 356 -2.81 -0.66 -17.31
N ILE A 357 -2.08 -0.19 -18.33
CA ILE A 357 -2.53 -0.09 -19.72
C ILE A 357 -1.42 -0.61 -20.62
N ASP A 358 -1.73 -1.51 -21.54
CA ASP A 358 -0.87 -1.92 -22.64
C ASP A 358 -1.38 -1.28 -23.93
N SER A 359 -0.47 -0.69 -24.72
CA SER A 359 -0.77 -0.03 -25.99
C SER A 359 0.00 -0.70 -27.12
N PRO A 360 -0.51 -1.83 -27.68
CA PRO A 360 0.14 -2.52 -28.77
C PRO A 360 -0.04 -1.76 -30.10
N THR A 361 0.98 -1.76 -30.93
CA THR A 361 1.00 -1.09 -32.24
C THR A 361 0.21 -1.92 -33.26
N TRP A 362 -1.09 -1.71 -33.30
CA TRP A 362 -2.00 -2.55 -34.09
C TRP A 362 -2.66 -1.87 -35.27
N PHE A 363 -2.90 -0.55 -35.24
CA PHE A 363 -3.62 0.14 -36.28
C PHE A 363 -2.74 1.14 -37.01
N GLU A 364 -2.81 1.15 -38.34
CA GLU A 364 -2.06 2.05 -39.19
C GLU A 364 -2.95 2.64 -40.28
N LEU A 365 -2.92 3.95 -40.45
CA LEU A 365 -3.44 4.62 -41.64
C LEU A 365 -2.42 4.45 -42.78
N THR A 366 -2.76 3.63 -43.78
CA THR A 366 -1.81 3.25 -44.84
C THR A 366 -2.01 3.99 -46.18
N ALA A 367 -3.18 4.65 -46.36
CA ALA A 367 -3.44 5.41 -47.59
C ALA A 367 -4.36 6.61 -47.32
N ALA A 368 -4.27 7.61 -48.21
CA ALA A 368 -5.07 8.83 -48.14
C ALA A 368 -6.58 8.62 -48.35
N ASP A 369 -6.98 7.47 -48.86
CA ASP A 369 -8.38 7.06 -49.00
C ASP A 369 -9.02 6.51 -47.71
N GLY A 370 -8.30 6.53 -46.59
CA GLY A 370 -8.74 6.02 -45.30
C GLY A 370 -8.61 4.49 -45.16
N THR A 371 -7.76 3.85 -45.94
CA THR A 371 -7.45 2.43 -45.77
C THR A 371 -6.66 2.22 -44.47
N MET A 372 -7.16 1.32 -43.64
CA MET A 372 -6.58 0.95 -42.36
C MET A 372 -5.93 -0.43 -42.45
N LYS A 373 -4.72 -0.56 -41.95
CA LYS A 373 -4.11 -1.85 -41.64
C LYS A 373 -4.48 -2.23 -40.21
N ASP A 374 -4.94 -3.45 -40.01
CA ASP A 374 -5.35 -4.02 -38.72
C ASP A 374 -4.49 -5.25 -38.42
N MET A 375 -3.75 -5.20 -37.32
CA MET A 375 -2.91 -6.30 -36.81
C MET A 375 -3.36 -6.77 -35.42
N SER A 376 -4.58 -6.44 -35.01
CA SER A 376 -5.10 -6.75 -33.70
C SER A 376 -5.40 -8.25 -33.51
N ASP A 377 -5.14 -8.74 -32.29
CA ASP A 377 -5.38 -10.12 -31.89
C ASP A 377 -6.34 -10.17 -30.69
N PRO A 378 -7.59 -10.73 -30.87
CA PRO A 378 -8.53 -10.87 -29.78
C PRO A 378 -8.03 -11.75 -28.61
N ALA A 379 -7.15 -12.73 -28.89
CA ALA A 379 -6.59 -13.59 -27.85
C ALA A 379 -5.66 -12.81 -26.91
N VAL A 380 -4.87 -11.88 -27.47
CA VAL A 380 -4.04 -10.95 -26.67
C VAL A 380 -4.90 -10.05 -25.79
N VAL A 381 -5.98 -9.47 -26.37
CA VAL A 381 -6.93 -8.63 -25.59
C VAL A 381 -7.50 -9.41 -24.41
N LYS A 382 -7.94 -10.66 -24.66
CA LYS A 382 -8.46 -11.53 -23.60
C LYS A 382 -7.41 -11.79 -22.52
N ALA A 383 -6.20 -12.18 -22.91
CA ALA A 383 -5.11 -12.47 -21.98
C ALA A 383 -4.70 -11.26 -21.14
N LEU A 384 -4.66 -10.05 -21.70
CA LEU A 384 -4.36 -8.83 -20.99
C LEU A 384 -5.46 -8.45 -19.99
N LYS A 385 -6.74 -8.61 -20.39
CA LYS A 385 -7.88 -8.40 -19.49
C LYS A 385 -7.88 -9.36 -18.30
N GLU A 386 -7.52 -10.63 -18.51
CA GLU A 386 -7.38 -11.61 -17.43
C GLU A 386 -6.25 -11.23 -16.43
N LYS A 387 -5.29 -10.43 -16.88
CA LYS A 387 -4.24 -9.83 -16.05
C LYS A 387 -4.69 -8.53 -15.33
N GLY A 388 -5.90 -8.06 -15.60
CA GLY A 388 -6.36 -6.74 -15.13
C GLY A 388 -5.69 -5.57 -15.84
N ILE A 389 -5.11 -5.79 -17.03
CA ILE A 389 -4.47 -4.77 -17.86
C ILE A 389 -5.48 -4.27 -18.88
N LEU A 390 -5.69 -2.96 -18.92
CA LEU A 390 -6.49 -2.30 -19.94
C LEU A 390 -5.74 -2.28 -21.27
N VAL A 391 -6.45 -2.34 -22.38
CA VAL A 391 -5.86 -2.34 -23.73
C VAL A 391 -6.30 -1.10 -24.48
N THR A 392 -5.35 -0.30 -24.94
CA THR A 392 -5.59 0.87 -25.79
C THR A 392 -4.66 0.79 -27.01
N PRO A 393 -5.05 0.06 -28.06
CA PRO A 393 -4.20 -0.11 -29.22
C PRO A 393 -3.70 1.23 -29.79
N LEU A 394 -2.41 1.30 -30.13
CA LEU A 394 -1.80 2.42 -30.79
C LEU A 394 -2.21 2.45 -32.26
N LEU A 395 -2.61 3.64 -32.69
CA LEU A 395 -2.96 4.01 -34.04
C LEU A 395 -1.94 5.02 -34.56
N HIS A 396 -1.20 4.70 -35.62
CA HIS A 396 -0.23 5.62 -36.25
C HIS A 396 -0.50 5.90 -37.74
N ASN A 397 0.16 6.91 -38.25
CA ASN A 397 0.05 7.34 -39.67
C ASN A 397 1.29 6.98 -40.52
N GLY A 398 2.14 6.04 -40.04
CA GLY A 398 3.37 5.64 -40.71
C GLY A 398 4.40 6.78 -40.91
N PHE A 399 4.26 7.91 -40.19
CA PHE A 399 5.07 9.12 -40.35
C PHE A 399 5.04 9.73 -41.75
N ASP A 400 4.01 9.38 -42.57
CA ASP A 400 3.86 9.90 -43.93
C ASP A 400 3.08 11.22 -43.94
N ARG A 401 3.83 12.32 -43.92
CA ARG A 401 3.30 13.68 -43.94
C ARG A 401 2.40 13.95 -45.16
N LYS A 402 2.79 13.48 -46.36
CA LYS A 402 2.04 13.74 -47.60
C LYS A 402 0.71 12.99 -47.61
N MET A 403 0.77 11.74 -47.28
CA MET A 403 -0.41 10.87 -47.17
C MET A 403 -1.37 11.43 -46.12
N THR A 404 -0.88 11.80 -44.94
CA THR A 404 -1.66 12.36 -43.84
C THR A 404 -2.33 13.68 -44.24
N THR A 405 -1.61 14.61 -44.91
CA THR A 405 -2.19 15.86 -45.43
C THR A 405 -3.35 15.56 -46.41
N ALA A 406 -3.15 14.63 -47.34
CA ALA A 406 -4.20 14.25 -48.31
C ALA A 406 -5.43 13.61 -47.61
N PHE A 407 -5.21 12.73 -46.63
CA PHE A 407 -6.26 12.13 -45.81
C PHE A 407 -7.05 13.18 -45.02
N LEU A 408 -6.40 14.12 -44.38
CA LEU A 408 -7.04 15.17 -43.59
C LEU A 408 -7.92 16.13 -44.41
N LYS A 409 -7.69 16.23 -45.72
CA LYS A 409 -8.51 16.98 -46.67
C LYS A 409 -9.69 16.19 -47.24
N ASN A 410 -9.78 14.89 -47.00
CA ASN A 410 -10.80 14.01 -47.54
C ASN A 410 -11.81 13.57 -46.47
N ALA A 411 -12.94 14.22 -46.36
CA ALA A 411 -13.96 13.94 -45.36
C ALA A 411 -14.52 12.51 -45.48
N ALA A 412 -14.67 11.98 -46.69
CA ALA A 412 -15.18 10.62 -46.90
C ALA A 412 -14.15 9.57 -46.44
N ALA A 413 -12.86 9.79 -46.72
CA ALA A 413 -11.78 8.94 -46.25
C ALA A 413 -11.69 8.93 -44.71
N GLN A 414 -11.83 10.10 -44.05
CA GLN A 414 -11.87 10.19 -42.61
C GLN A 414 -13.02 9.39 -42.03
N GLN A 415 -14.24 9.50 -42.62
CA GLN A 415 -15.40 8.77 -42.13
C GLN A 415 -15.21 7.26 -42.28
N LYS A 416 -14.78 6.78 -43.46
CA LYS A 416 -14.44 5.36 -43.72
C LYS A 416 -13.46 4.82 -42.68
N PHE A 417 -12.39 5.57 -42.39
CA PHE A 417 -11.36 5.18 -41.43
C PHE A 417 -11.89 5.12 -39.99
N ILE A 418 -12.62 6.16 -39.55
CA ILE A 418 -13.21 6.24 -38.22
C ILE A 418 -14.18 5.08 -37.98
N ASP A 419 -15.06 4.80 -38.96
CA ASP A 419 -16.05 3.72 -38.85
C ASP A 419 -15.37 2.35 -38.72
N ALA A 420 -14.35 2.09 -39.53
CA ALA A 420 -13.59 0.83 -39.49
C ALA A 420 -12.86 0.66 -38.14
N LEU A 421 -12.17 1.68 -37.68
CA LEU A 421 -11.38 1.68 -36.44
C LEU A 421 -12.27 1.50 -35.21
N VAL A 422 -13.34 2.29 -35.10
CA VAL A 422 -14.26 2.25 -33.96
C VAL A 422 -15.03 0.95 -33.90
N LYS A 423 -15.50 0.45 -35.07
CA LYS A 423 -16.14 -0.87 -35.18
C LYS A 423 -15.20 -1.96 -34.67
N ARG A 424 -13.97 -2.02 -35.21
CA ARG A 424 -12.99 -3.04 -34.81
C ARG A 424 -12.61 -2.98 -33.34
N SER A 425 -12.34 -1.78 -32.82
CA SER A 425 -12.02 -1.57 -31.40
C SER A 425 -13.17 -2.02 -30.46
N SER A 426 -14.40 -1.78 -30.88
CA SER A 426 -15.61 -2.22 -30.15
C SER A 426 -15.75 -3.75 -30.17
N GLU A 427 -15.55 -4.41 -31.33
CA GLU A 427 -15.57 -5.86 -31.47
C GLU A 427 -14.50 -6.56 -30.63
N LEU A 428 -13.31 -5.99 -30.55
CA LEU A 428 -12.23 -6.45 -29.66
C LEU A 428 -12.55 -6.25 -28.18
N GLY A 429 -13.47 -5.32 -27.89
CA GLY A 429 -13.82 -4.92 -26.53
C GLY A 429 -12.64 -4.28 -25.78
N VAL A 430 -11.77 -3.54 -26.47
CA VAL A 430 -10.66 -2.80 -25.83
C VAL A 430 -11.17 -1.65 -24.98
N TYR A 431 -10.33 -1.11 -24.12
CA TYR A 431 -10.68 0.01 -23.24
C TYR A 431 -10.81 1.32 -24.02
N GLY A 432 -9.94 1.51 -25.03
CA GLY A 432 -9.90 2.73 -25.81
C GLY A 432 -8.97 2.64 -27.01
N ILE A 433 -8.61 3.78 -27.57
CA ILE A 433 -7.72 3.96 -28.72
C ILE A 433 -6.64 4.96 -28.32
N ASN A 434 -5.37 4.69 -28.64
CA ASN A 434 -4.24 5.60 -28.47
C ASN A 434 -3.84 6.16 -29.82
N ILE A 435 -3.96 7.47 -30.02
CA ILE A 435 -3.63 8.17 -31.28
C ILE A 435 -2.17 8.64 -31.21
N ASP A 436 -1.36 8.16 -32.16
CA ASP A 436 0.05 8.51 -32.31
C ASP A 436 0.33 8.93 -33.76
N PHE A 437 -0.25 10.07 -34.19
CA PHE A 437 0.02 10.65 -35.51
C PHE A 437 1.20 11.61 -35.40
N GLU A 438 2.29 11.22 -35.99
CA GLU A 438 3.51 12.03 -36.02
C GLU A 438 3.79 12.59 -37.43
N GLU A 439 4.74 13.53 -37.56
CA GLU A 439 5.10 14.20 -38.81
C GLU A 439 3.90 14.86 -39.54
N VAL A 440 2.87 15.30 -38.81
CA VAL A 440 1.74 16.03 -39.38
C VAL A 440 2.18 17.45 -39.75
N ALA A 441 1.82 17.93 -40.96
CA ALA A 441 2.20 19.25 -41.41
C ALA A 441 1.54 20.36 -40.55
N GLY A 442 2.29 21.37 -40.14
CA GLY A 442 1.77 22.49 -39.33
C GLY A 442 0.57 23.21 -39.98
N ALA A 443 0.52 23.28 -41.30
CA ALA A 443 -0.63 23.83 -42.04
C ALA A 443 -1.92 23.03 -41.86
N ASP A 444 -1.85 21.77 -41.40
CA ASP A 444 -3.03 20.91 -41.19
C ASP A 444 -3.58 20.98 -39.77
N ARG A 445 -3.10 21.90 -38.91
CA ARG A 445 -3.46 22.05 -37.50
C ARG A 445 -4.98 22.01 -37.25
N ALA A 446 -5.73 22.84 -37.98
CA ALA A 446 -7.19 22.88 -37.81
C ALA A 446 -7.85 21.59 -38.31
N ALA A 447 -7.38 21.02 -39.43
CA ALA A 447 -7.92 19.79 -39.98
C ALA A 447 -7.62 18.57 -39.07
N TYR A 448 -6.42 18.52 -38.48
CA TYR A 448 -6.06 17.45 -37.53
C TYR A 448 -6.89 17.54 -36.25
N THR A 449 -7.03 18.73 -35.67
CA THR A 449 -7.90 18.94 -34.49
C THR A 449 -9.34 18.53 -34.79
N ALA A 450 -9.88 18.87 -35.98
CA ALA A 450 -11.23 18.46 -36.38
C ALA A 450 -11.36 16.93 -36.55
N PHE A 451 -10.35 16.26 -37.10
CA PHE A 451 -10.28 14.81 -37.24
C PHE A 451 -10.30 14.13 -35.85
N VAL A 452 -9.42 14.56 -34.92
CA VAL A 452 -9.37 14.06 -33.53
C VAL A 452 -10.73 14.22 -32.85
N LYS A 453 -11.39 15.36 -33.05
CA LYS A 453 -12.74 15.60 -32.48
C LYS A 453 -13.79 14.61 -33.01
N LYS A 454 -13.80 14.35 -34.32
CA LYS A 454 -14.73 13.39 -34.95
C LYS A 454 -14.48 11.97 -34.47
N LEU A 455 -13.20 11.54 -34.45
CA LEU A 455 -12.81 10.22 -33.98
C LEU A 455 -13.19 10.04 -32.51
N THR A 456 -12.90 10.99 -31.64
CA THR A 456 -13.23 10.93 -30.22
C THR A 456 -14.74 10.82 -30.01
N ALA A 457 -15.56 11.62 -30.72
CA ALA A 457 -17.00 11.54 -30.61
C ALA A 457 -17.55 10.17 -31.02
N ALA A 458 -17.02 9.58 -32.13
CA ALA A 458 -17.42 8.25 -32.58
C ALA A 458 -16.99 7.15 -31.59
N ALA A 459 -15.80 7.24 -31.02
CA ALA A 459 -15.30 6.32 -29.99
C ALA A 459 -16.15 6.39 -28.72
N HIS A 460 -16.45 7.60 -28.23
CA HIS A 460 -17.29 7.81 -27.05
C HIS A 460 -18.72 7.25 -27.24
N ALA A 461 -19.29 7.36 -28.45
CA ALA A 461 -20.60 6.76 -28.76
C ALA A 461 -20.63 5.23 -28.61
N LYS A 462 -19.46 4.58 -28.59
CA LYS A 462 -19.27 3.14 -28.33
C LYS A 462 -18.68 2.84 -26.95
N GLY A 463 -18.56 3.84 -26.06
CA GLY A 463 -18.01 3.69 -24.72
C GLY A 463 -16.49 3.52 -24.69
N LEU A 464 -15.79 3.75 -25.80
CA LEU A 464 -14.33 3.68 -25.89
C LEU A 464 -13.70 4.99 -25.42
N LYS A 465 -12.57 4.91 -24.71
CA LYS A 465 -11.75 6.07 -24.35
C LYS A 465 -10.78 6.42 -25.47
N VAL A 466 -10.33 7.69 -25.50
CA VAL A 466 -9.33 8.15 -26.46
C VAL A 466 -8.18 8.79 -25.73
N SER A 467 -6.97 8.27 -25.96
CA SER A 467 -5.72 8.91 -25.60
C SER A 467 -4.96 9.38 -26.83
N ILE A 468 -4.11 10.38 -26.67
CA ILE A 468 -3.30 10.92 -27.74
C ILE A 468 -1.89 11.21 -27.27
N ASP A 469 -0.91 10.91 -28.11
CA ASP A 469 0.49 11.18 -27.88
C ASP A 469 0.85 12.50 -28.55
N LEU A 470 1.40 13.44 -27.76
CA LEU A 470 1.76 14.76 -28.25
C LEU A 470 3.22 15.08 -27.91
N PRO A 471 3.98 15.68 -28.84
CA PRO A 471 5.37 16.02 -28.57
C PRO A 471 5.47 17.07 -27.46
N ARG A 472 6.48 16.93 -26.61
CA ARG A 472 6.77 17.92 -25.57
C ARG A 472 6.97 19.30 -26.22
N GLY A 473 7.76 19.36 -27.26
CA GLY A 473 8.00 20.59 -28.01
C GLY A 473 8.52 21.75 -27.16
N SER A 474 8.11 22.95 -27.52
CA SER A 474 8.45 24.19 -26.84
C SER A 474 7.35 25.23 -27.05
N VAL A 475 7.06 26.04 -26.05
CA VAL A 475 6.08 27.14 -26.15
C VAL A 475 6.42 28.12 -27.27
N SER A 476 7.69 28.26 -27.61
CA SER A 476 8.15 29.17 -28.66
C SER A 476 7.76 28.72 -30.07
N TRP A 477 7.59 27.42 -30.33
CA TRP A 477 7.32 26.91 -31.68
C TRP A 477 6.14 25.91 -31.76
N ASN A 478 5.55 25.45 -30.64
CA ASN A 478 4.41 24.54 -30.68
C ASN A 478 3.22 25.08 -31.49
N HIS A 479 3.05 26.41 -31.55
CA HIS A 479 2.01 27.06 -32.36
C HIS A 479 2.23 26.90 -33.88
N LEU A 480 3.43 26.53 -34.31
CA LEU A 480 3.78 26.27 -35.72
C LEU A 480 3.52 24.79 -36.09
N THR A 481 3.28 23.92 -35.13
CA THR A 481 3.01 22.50 -35.36
C THR A 481 1.54 22.25 -35.65
N ALA A 482 1.22 21.03 -36.10
CA ALA A 482 -0.16 20.56 -36.27
C ALA A 482 -0.90 20.35 -34.96
N TYR A 483 -0.19 20.34 -33.83
CA TYR A 483 -0.75 19.95 -32.53
C TYR A 483 -1.26 21.16 -31.78
N ASP A 484 -2.59 21.32 -31.75
CA ASP A 484 -3.26 22.27 -30.88
C ASP A 484 -3.47 21.66 -29.50
N HIS A 485 -2.44 21.76 -28.65
CA HIS A 485 -2.41 21.14 -27.35
C HIS A 485 -3.63 21.46 -26.49
N ALA A 486 -4.06 22.72 -26.45
CA ALA A 486 -5.21 23.16 -25.69
C ALA A 486 -6.52 22.59 -26.25
N ALA A 487 -6.75 22.74 -27.56
CA ALA A 487 -7.98 22.28 -28.20
C ALA A 487 -8.08 20.74 -28.18
N ILE A 488 -6.98 20.03 -28.49
CA ILE A 488 -6.93 18.56 -28.46
C ILE A 488 -7.12 18.05 -27.03
N GLY A 489 -6.44 18.65 -26.03
CA GLY A 489 -6.57 18.30 -24.62
C GLY A 489 -7.98 18.48 -24.06
N ALA A 490 -8.76 19.43 -24.59
CA ALA A 490 -10.16 19.58 -24.25
C ALA A 490 -11.04 18.44 -24.80
N ILE A 491 -10.65 17.83 -25.95
CA ILE A 491 -11.44 16.83 -26.68
C ILE A 491 -11.25 15.42 -26.11
N VAL A 492 -9.99 15.00 -25.92
CA VAL A 492 -9.64 13.60 -25.58
C VAL A 492 -9.75 13.30 -24.08
N ASP A 493 -9.76 12.01 -23.70
CA ASP A 493 -9.77 11.58 -22.28
C ASP A 493 -8.40 11.67 -21.63
N THR A 494 -7.33 11.42 -22.40
CA THR A 494 -5.94 11.41 -21.90
C THR A 494 -5.00 12.01 -22.94
N VAL A 495 -4.09 12.85 -22.48
CA VAL A 495 -2.96 13.36 -23.29
C VAL A 495 -1.67 12.83 -22.70
N ILE A 496 -0.87 12.17 -23.51
CA ILE A 496 0.43 11.65 -23.12
C ILE A 496 1.49 12.61 -23.66
N ILE A 497 2.27 13.17 -22.76
CA ILE A 497 3.36 14.08 -23.11
C ILE A 497 4.56 13.22 -23.52
N MET A 498 4.93 13.19 -24.79
CA MET A 498 6.18 12.56 -25.25
C MET A 498 7.37 13.39 -24.78
N ALA A 499 7.70 13.31 -23.48
CA ALA A 499 8.77 14.07 -22.85
C ALA A 499 10.12 13.36 -22.99
N TYR A 500 10.44 13.01 -24.23
CA TYR A 500 11.72 12.41 -24.66
C TYR A 500 12.09 12.95 -26.04
N ASP A 501 13.24 12.52 -26.57
CA ASP A 501 13.88 13.08 -27.78
C ASP A 501 14.21 14.58 -27.63
N GLU A 502 14.62 15.02 -26.41
CA GLU A 502 15.26 16.32 -26.20
C GLU A 502 16.46 16.50 -27.17
N HIS A 503 17.29 15.45 -27.24
CA HIS A 503 18.28 15.25 -28.28
C HIS A 503 17.98 13.95 -29.03
N TRP A 504 17.65 14.05 -30.28
CA TRP A 504 17.13 12.99 -31.13
C TRP A 504 18.10 12.64 -32.29
N LYS A 505 17.74 11.66 -33.11
CA LYS A 505 18.60 11.19 -34.23
C LYS A 505 19.15 12.31 -35.12
N GLY A 506 18.36 13.36 -35.34
CA GLY A 506 18.72 14.48 -36.21
C GLY A 506 19.33 15.68 -35.48
N SER A 507 19.65 15.57 -34.19
CA SER A 507 20.29 16.66 -33.46
C SER A 507 21.74 16.86 -33.90
N ASP A 508 22.15 18.13 -34.00
CA ASP A 508 23.50 18.59 -34.38
C ASP A 508 24.48 18.57 -33.19
N LYS A 509 23.99 18.35 -31.99
CA LYS A 509 24.79 18.28 -30.77
C LYS A 509 24.41 17.04 -29.94
N PRO A 510 25.41 16.39 -29.32
CA PRO A 510 25.16 15.32 -28.41
C PRO A 510 24.45 15.82 -27.13
N GLY A 511 23.55 15.01 -26.59
CA GLY A 511 22.84 15.35 -25.37
C GLY A 511 21.96 14.21 -24.84
N SER A 512 21.35 14.45 -23.72
CA SER A 512 20.38 13.55 -23.11
C SER A 512 19.12 13.40 -23.98
N VAL A 513 18.51 12.22 -23.98
CA VAL A 513 17.21 11.99 -24.61
C VAL A 513 16.08 12.66 -23.80
N ALA A 514 16.23 12.76 -22.48
CA ALA A 514 15.19 13.32 -21.61
C ALA A 514 15.77 13.79 -20.27
N GLY A 515 16.42 14.95 -20.28
CA GLY A 515 16.93 15.58 -19.06
C GLY A 515 15.81 15.92 -18.08
N LEU A 516 16.01 15.64 -16.77
CA LEU A 516 14.95 15.77 -15.77
C LEU A 516 14.34 17.17 -15.69
N LYS A 517 15.18 18.21 -15.78
CA LYS A 517 14.71 19.60 -15.79
C LYS A 517 13.86 19.90 -17.02
N TRP A 518 14.33 19.50 -18.20
CA TRP A 518 13.60 19.67 -19.47
C TRP A 518 12.25 18.93 -19.45
N VAL A 519 12.21 17.70 -18.87
CA VAL A 519 10.98 16.94 -18.69
C VAL A 519 9.99 17.67 -17.78
N GLU A 520 10.46 18.18 -16.63
CA GLU A 520 9.61 18.91 -15.68
C GLU A 520 9.05 20.22 -16.28
N GLU A 521 9.86 20.94 -17.03
CA GLU A 521 9.41 22.13 -17.76
C GLU A 521 8.34 21.79 -18.80
N GLY A 522 8.43 20.64 -19.47
CA GLY A 522 7.40 20.13 -20.37
C GLY A 522 6.05 19.91 -19.67
N VAL A 523 6.07 19.32 -18.47
CA VAL A 523 4.85 19.16 -17.67
C VAL A 523 4.21 20.50 -17.35
N LYS A 524 4.99 21.49 -16.93
CA LYS A 524 4.49 22.85 -16.65
C LYS A 524 3.84 23.48 -17.87
N GLN A 525 4.46 23.35 -19.04
CA GLN A 525 3.93 23.88 -20.31
C GLN A 525 2.56 23.28 -20.65
N TYR A 526 2.38 21.96 -20.43
CA TYR A 526 1.09 21.31 -20.68
C TYR A 526 0.01 21.74 -19.69
N LEU A 527 0.38 22.02 -18.44
CA LEU A 527 -0.53 22.62 -17.48
C LEU A 527 -0.91 24.07 -17.87
N ASP A 528 0.02 24.83 -18.40
CA ASP A 528 -0.20 26.20 -18.88
C ASP A 528 -1.13 26.25 -20.11
N TYR A 529 -1.23 25.18 -20.90
CA TYR A 529 -2.25 25.01 -21.94
C TYR A 529 -3.67 24.79 -21.37
N GLY A 530 -3.82 24.72 -20.05
CA GLY A 530 -5.12 24.51 -19.38
C GLY A 530 -5.63 23.07 -19.40
N ILE A 531 -4.78 22.09 -19.75
CA ILE A 531 -5.17 20.68 -19.74
C ILE A 531 -5.26 20.19 -18.29
N PRO A 532 -6.38 19.60 -17.86
CA PRO A 532 -6.52 19.10 -16.51
C PRO A 532 -5.46 18.06 -16.15
N ARG A 533 -4.84 18.16 -14.98
CA ARG A 533 -3.83 17.21 -14.46
C ARG A 533 -4.27 15.76 -14.54
N SER A 534 -5.55 15.52 -14.26
CA SER A 534 -6.17 14.19 -14.31
C SER A 534 -6.26 13.57 -15.71
N LYS A 535 -5.99 14.35 -16.77
CA LYS A 535 -5.89 13.90 -18.16
C LYS A 535 -4.46 13.71 -18.63
N LEU A 536 -3.44 14.20 -17.89
CA LEU A 536 -2.06 14.18 -18.32
C LEU A 536 -1.32 12.93 -17.85
N MET A 537 -0.60 12.29 -18.77
CA MET A 537 0.40 11.25 -18.45
C MET A 537 1.78 11.71 -18.97
N LEU A 538 2.82 11.39 -18.19
CA LEU A 538 4.20 11.75 -18.52
C LEU A 538 4.89 10.60 -19.25
N GLY A 539 5.26 10.80 -20.50
CA GLY A 539 6.07 9.88 -21.30
C GLY A 539 7.51 9.80 -20.80
N MET A 540 8.03 8.59 -20.72
CA MET A 540 9.38 8.27 -20.24
C MET A 540 10.08 7.36 -21.25
N PRO A 541 11.36 7.62 -21.62
CA PRO A 541 12.10 6.73 -22.50
C PRO A 541 12.71 5.56 -21.71
N PHE A 542 12.73 4.37 -22.32
CA PHE A 542 13.54 3.23 -21.88
C PHE A 542 14.73 3.01 -22.82
N TYR A 543 15.22 4.06 -23.43
CA TYR A 543 16.35 4.07 -24.33
C TYR A 543 17.15 5.36 -24.16
N VAL A 544 18.39 5.33 -24.66
CA VAL A 544 19.28 6.48 -24.76
C VAL A 544 19.82 6.59 -26.17
N ARG A 545 20.53 7.71 -26.49
CA ARG A 545 21.35 7.83 -27.68
C ARG A 545 22.81 7.86 -27.29
N GLU A 546 23.59 7.00 -27.95
CA GLU A 546 25.04 7.04 -27.97
C GLU A 546 25.49 7.88 -29.15
N TRP A 547 26.30 8.88 -28.87
CA TRP A 547 26.81 9.86 -29.82
C TRP A 547 28.26 9.55 -30.12
N ARG A 548 28.61 9.47 -31.41
CA ARG A 548 29.97 9.25 -31.87
C ARG A 548 30.58 10.56 -32.37
N ILE A 549 31.70 10.94 -31.79
CA ILE A 549 32.38 12.24 -32.01
C ILE A 549 33.77 11.97 -32.60
N ALA A 550 34.08 12.63 -33.69
CA ALA A 550 35.39 12.54 -34.33
C ALA A 550 36.48 13.25 -33.49
N PRO A 551 37.79 12.98 -33.77
CA PRO A 551 38.90 13.64 -33.07
C PRO A 551 38.92 15.16 -33.20
N ASP A 552 38.33 15.72 -34.27
CA ASP A 552 38.16 17.15 -34.48
C ASP A 552 36.95 17.77 -33.74
N GLY A 553 36.27 16.97 -32.91
CA GLY A 553 35.11 17.37 -32.11
C GLY A 553 33.77 17.37 -32.86
N LYS A 554 33.73 17.02 -34.15
CA LYS A 554 32.48 16.95 -34.90
C LYS A 554 31.66 15.73 -34.59
N LEU A 555 30.35 15.91 -34.46
CA LEU A 555 29.40 14.80 -34.36
C LEU A 555 29.38 14.04 -35.70
N VAL A 556 29.59 12.73 -35.63
CA VAL A 556 29.59 11.85 -36.80
C VAL A 556 28.22 11.25 -37.04
N ASP A 557 27.71 10.56 -36.00
CA ASP A 557 26.40 9.92 -35.99
C ASP A 557 25.96 9.61 -34.57
N ASN A 558 24.81 8.98 -34.46
CA ASN A 558 24.32 8.45 -33.20
C ASN A 558 23.45 7.19 -33.41
N ARG A 559 23.34 6.39 -32.39
CA ARG A 559 22.45 5.21 -32.38
C ARG A 559 21.64 5.14 -31.09
N ALA A 560 20.45 4.53 -31.16
CA ALA A 560 19.69 4.20 -29.97
C ALA A 560 20.29 2.97 -29.26
N ILE A 561 20.30 3.01 -27.94
CA ILE A 561 20.69 1.89 -27.06
C ILE A 561 19.59 1.69 -26.06
N PHE A 562 19.17 0.44 -25.86
CA PHE A 562 18.12 0.12 -24.93
C PHE A 562 18.63 0.16 -23.49
N MET A 563 17.80 0.61 -22.58
CA MET A 563 18.15 0.75 -21.16
C MET A 563 18.77 -0.52 -20.59
N LYS A 564 18.20 -1.69 -20.89
CA LYS A 564 18.71 -3.01 -20.42
C LYS A 564 20.10 -3.38 -20.96
N GLU A 565 20.58 -2.72 -22.02
CA GLU A 565 21.88 -2.96 -22.64
C GLU A 565 23.00 -2.13 -22.02
N LEU A 566 22.65 -1.03 -21.32
CA LEU A 566 23.61 -0.08 -20.76
C LEU A 566 24.61 -0.70 -19.77
N PRO A 567 24.21 -1.57 -18.82
CA PRO A 567 25.16 -2.17 -17.89
C PRO A 567 26.25 -2.98 -18.62
N LYS A 568 25.86 -3.72 -19.67
CA LYS A 568 26.81 -4.48 -20.48
C LYS A 568 27.71 -3.56 -21.32
N LEU A 569 27.16 -2.52 -21.95
CA LEU A 569 27.95 -1.57 -22.71
C LEU A 569 29.00 -0.88 -21.85
N ILE A 570 28.63 -0.43 -20.65
CA ILE A 570 29.55 0.22 -19.69
C ILE A 570 30.67 -0.74 -19.28
N ALA A 571 30.34 -2.00 -18.99
CA ALA A 571 31.31 -3.01 -18.60
C ALA A 571 32.26 -3.36 -19.76
N ASP A 572 31.74 -3.60 -20.96
CA ASP A 572 32.52 -4.01 -22.14
C ASP A 572 33.47 -2.91 -22.61
N THR A 573 33.10 -1.63 -22.46
CA THR A 573 33.88 -0.50 -22.96
C THR A 573 34.76 0.19 -21.91
N GLY A 574 34.53 -0.11 -20.63
CA GLY A 574 35.15 0.59 -19.50
C GLY A 574 34.80 2.08 -19.47
N ALA A 575 33.61 2.44 -19.97
CA ALA A 575 33.14 3.83 -20.05
C ALA A 575 33.21 4.52 -18.67
N LYS A 576 33.68 5.76 -18.68
CA LYS A 576 33.80 6.59 -17.47
C LYS A 576 32.56 7.43 -17.31
N GLY A 577 31.94 7.34 -16.12
CA GLY A 577 30.74 8.10 -15.76
C GLY A 577 31.05 9.34 -14.95
N GLU A 578 30.39 10.44 -15.28
CA GLU A 578 30.34 11.68 -14.49
C GLU A 578 28.87 12.10 -14.34
N PHE A 579 28.49 12.67 -13.20
CA PHE A 579 27.13 13.15 -13.01
C PHE A 579 26.94 14.50 -13.69
N ASP A 580 26.01 14.56 -14.64
CA ASP A 580 25.61 15.80 -15.31
C ASP A 580 24.41 16.43 -14.56
N ALA A 581 24.69 17.47 -13.79
CA ALA A 581 23.68 18.18 -13.00
C ALA A 581 22.63 18.92 -13.86
N VAL A 582 22.92 19.19 -15.14
CA VAL A 582 21.98 19.88 -16.06
C VAL A 582 20.86 18.92 -16.46
N SER A 583 21.22 17.71 -16.89
CA SER A 583 20.25 16.67 -17.25
C SER A 583 19.76 15.89 -16.04
N GLY A 584 20.49 15.90 -14.91
CA GLY A 584 20.21 15.08 -13.75
C GLY A 584 20.51 13.59 -13.98
N GLN A 585 21.43 13.28 -14.88
CA GLN A 585 21.76 11.92 -15.32
C GLN A 585 23.26 11.66 -15.25
N TRP A 586 23.66 10.39 -15.23
CA TRP A 586 25.04 10.00 -15.41
C TRP A 586 25.40 10.04 -16.90
N LYS A 587 26.41 10.83 -17.26
CA LYS A 587 27.00 10.92 -18.59
C LYS A 587 28.20 9.99 -18.62
N TYR A 588 28.23 9.08 -19.59
CA TYR A 588 29.31 8.11 -19.79
C TYR A 588 30.07 8.44 -21.06
N THR A 589 31.40 8.28 -20.98
CA THR A 589 32.31 8.54 -22.12
C THR A 589 33.31 7.40 -22.23
N TYR A 590 33.59 6.96 -23.47
CA TYR A 590 34.65 6.02 -23.79
C TYR A 590 35.22 6.27 -25.18
N SER A 591 36.42 5.73 -25.48
CA SER A 591 37.05 5.82 -26.80
C SER A 591 37.04 4.44 -27.47
N LYS A 592 36.68 4.43 -28.76
CA LYS A 592 36.69 3.22 -29.59
C LYS A 592 36.93 3.60 -31.05
N ASP A 593 37.80 2.84 -31.73
CA ASP A 593 38.13 2.99 -33.16
C ASP A 593 38.50 4.43 -33.55
N GLY A 594 39.20 5.17 -32.67
CA GLY A 594 39.62 6.55 -32.87
C GLY A 594 38.55 7.60 -32.65
N TYR A 595 37.35 7.22 -32.22
CA TYR A 595 36.24 8.12 -31.91
C TYR A 595 35.97 8.19 -30.41
N THR A 596 35.40 9.32 -29.97
CA THR A 596 34.83 9.47 -28.64
C THR A 596 33.34 9.13 -28.71
N HIS A 597 32.92 8.26 -27.81
CA HIS A 597 31.52 7.89 -27.65
C HIS A 597 30.99 8.48 -26.34
N VAL A 598 29.81 9.08 -26.37
CA VAL A 598 29.18 9.69 -25.20
C VAL A 598 27.68 9.38 -25.17
N PHE A 599 27.14 9.11 -23.98
CA PHE A 599 25.71 8.93 -23.77
C PHE A 599 25.31 9.31 -22.34
N TRP A 600 24.04 9.70 -22.14
CA TRP A 600 23.42 9.96 -20.84
C TRP A 600 22.56 8.78 -20.48
N ALA A 601 22.89 8.12 -19.37
CA ALA A 601 22.27 6.85 -19.02
C ALA A 601 20.84 7.02 -18.50
N GLU A 602 19.92 6.23 -19.02
CA GLU A 602 18.65 5.95 -18.40
C GLU A 602 18.83 4.80 -17.39
N THR A 603 18.47 5.06 -16.16
CA THR A 603 18.59 4.11 -15.03
C THR A 603 17.25 3.96 -14.32
N HIS A 604 17.16 2.98 -13.42
CA HIS A 604 15.99 2.87 -12.54
C HIS A 604 15.72 4.19 -11.80
N ASP A 605 16.76 4.85 -11.30
CA ASP A 605 16.62 6.10 -10.54
C ASP A 605 16.08 7.26 -11.39
N THR A 606 16.50 7.38 -12.66
CA THR A 606 15.97 8.42 -13.56
C THR A 606 14.50 8.18 -13.90
N VAL A 607 14.08 6.92 -14.08
CA VAL A 607 12.67 6.55 -14.28
C VAL A 607 11.85 6.88 -13.03
N LEU A 608 12.33 6.51 -11.84
CA LEU A 608 11.66 6.84 -10.58
C LEU A 608 11.58 8.35 -10.31
N ALA A 609 12.61 9.11 -10.70
CA ALA A 609 12.60 10.57 -10.63
C ALA A 609 11.48 11.17 -11.50
N ARG A 610 11.24 10.64 -12.72
CA ARG A 610 10.12 11.07 -13.57
C ARG A 610 8.77 10.68 -12.99
N MET A 611 8.65 9.50 -12.36
CA MET A 611 7.45 9.14 -11.60
C MET A 611 7.20 10.11 -10.43
N ALA A 612 8.26 10.56 -9.76
CA ALA A 612 8.16 11.57 -8.70
C ALA A 612 7.69 12.94 -9.27
N ILE A 613 8.15 13.34 -10.47
CA ILE A 613 7.63 14.53 -11.17
C ILE A 613 6.12 14.37 -11.44
N ALA A 614 5.68 13.23 -11.99
CA ALA A 614 4.26 12.98 -12.24
C ALA A 614 3.41 13.06 -10.96
N LYS A 615 3.89 12.54 -9.83
CA LYS A 615 3.24 12.68 -8.52
C LYS A 615 3.23 14.11 -8.02
N LYS A 616 4.35 14.84 -8.13
CA LYS A 616 4.48 16.24 -7.70
C LYS A 616 3.41 17.13 -8.35
N TYR A 617 3.08 16.85 -9.60
CA TYR A 617 2.08 17.61 -10.35
C TYR A 617 0.70 16.96 -10.36
N ASP A 618 0.48 15.88 -9.59
CA ASP A 618 -0.79 15.13 -9.51
C ASP A 618 -1.32 14.69 -10.89
N LEU A 619 -0.44 14.19 -11.74
CA LEU A 619 -0.81 13.71 -13.08
C LEU A 619 -1.62 12.40 -13.00
N ALA A 620 -2.29 12.02 -14.10
CA ALA A 620 -2.99 10.76 -14.23
C ALA A 620 -2.04 9.55 -14.12
N GLY A 621 -0.83 9.68 -14.65
CA GLY A 621 0.12 8.58 -14.69
C GLY A 621 1.39 8.88 -15.45
N VAL A 622 2.07 7.79 -15.83
CA VAL A 622 3.25 7.79 -16.68
C VAL A 622 3.08 6.82 -17.84
N ALA A 623 3.79 7.04 -18.94
CA ALA A 623 3.80 6.17 -20.12
C ALA A 623 5.24 5.83 -20.52
N ALA A 624 5.52 4.57 -20.82
CA ALA A 624 6.88 4.07 -21.06
C ALA A 624 7.12 3.72 -22.53
N TRP A 625 8.05 4.41 -23.20
CA TRP A 625 8.52 4.12 -24.55
C TRP A 625 9.86 3.39 -24.51
N ARG A 626 9.91 2.08 -24.73
CA ARG A 626 8.79 1.16 -24.87
C ARG A 626 9.06 -0.16 -24.15
N LEU A 627 8.03 -0.93 -23.98
CA LEU A 627 8.14 -2.27 -23.39
C LEU A 627 9.15 -3.15 -24.14
N GLY A 628 9.93 -3.90 -23.39
CA GLY A 628 10.99 -4.76 -23.90
C GLY A 628 12.36 -4.11 -24.00
N TYR A 629 12.50 -2.80 -23.69
CA TYR A 629 13.78 -2.07 -23.65
C TYR A 629 14.39 -2.02 -22.26
N GLU A 630 13.62 -2.32 -21.25
CA GLU A 630 13.94 -2.34 -19.82
C GLU A 630 14.23 -3.75 -19.30
N ASP A 631 14.72 -3.84 -18.06
CA ASP A 631 14.82 -5.09 -17.31
C ASP A 631 13.62 -5.27 -16.37
N ALA A 632 13.40 -6.50 -15.91
CA ALA A 632 12.26 -6.85 -15.06
C ALA A 632 12.33 -6.24 -13.64
N GLU A 633 13.52 -5.90 -13.13
CA GLU A 633 13.70 -5.30 -11.81
C GLU A 633 13.11 -3.91 -11.74
N LEU A 634 13.21 -3.14 -12.83
CA LEU A 634 12.61 -1.81 -12.93
C LEU A 634 11.13 -1.84 -12.58
N TRP A 635 10.38 -2.81 -13.10
CA TRP A 635 8.94 -2.91 -12.87
C TRP A 635 8.57 -3.12 -11.41
N THR A 636 9.38 -3.88 -10.66
CA THR A 636 9.20 -4.03 -9.21
C THR A 636 9.39 -2.69 -8.48
N LYS A 637 10.39 -1.89 -8.91
CA LYS A 637 10.63 -0.55 -8.34
C LYS A 637 9.51 0.43 -8.71
N MET A 638 9.05 0.42 -9.96
CA MET A 638 7.92 1.24 -10.42
C MET A 638 6.62 0.89 -9.68
N LEU A 639 6.33 -0.40 -9.44
CA LEU A 639 5.17 -0.83 -8.66
C LEU A 639 5.21 -0.26 -7.23
N ARG A 640 6.37 -0.27 -6.59
CA ARG A 640 6.55 0.28 -5.23
C ARG A 640 6.44 1.82 -5.19
N ALA A 641 6.81 2.46 -6.28
CA ALA A 641 6.78 3.92 -6.42
C ALA A 641 5.44 4.45 -6.94
N LYS A 642 4.53 3.59 -7.40
CA LYS A 642 3.24 3.91 -8.04
C LYS A 642 2.27 4.70 -7.16
#